data_5302ebd1368b40a0a00daf14e653df25
#
_entry.id   5302ebd1368b40a0a00daf14e653df25
#
_cell.length_a   1.000
_cell.length_b   1.000
_cell.length_c   1.000
_cell.angle_alpha   90.00
_cell.angle_beta   90.00
_cell.angle_gamma   90.00
#
_symmetry.space_group_name_H-M   'P 1'
#
loop_
_entity.id
_entity.type
_entity.pdbx_description
1 polymer ?
#
loop_
_entity_poly.entity_id
_entity_poly.type
_entity_poly.pdbx_seq_one_letter_code
_entity_poly.pdbx_strand_id
1 'polypeptide(L)'
;MATKKEELTPMMKQFFSLKAKHPDALLLFRCGDFYETYCDDAIAASQILGITLTRRNNGAQGKTNAEMAGFPHHALDTYLPKLIRAGRRVAICDQLEDPKLTKKLVKRGITELVTPGVAMADNVLNYKENNFLAAVHFGKGSCGVAFLDISTGEFLTGEGPADHIEKLLGNFQPKEILYERGRKADFERAFGTKYFTFEMDDWVFTEQAARQKLLRHFEVKNLKGFGVDHLHNGVIASGAILQYLELTQHTQISHITSLARIEEERYVRLDKFTIRSLELLYPMQDDGKSLMDVIDRTVSPMGARLLKRWAVFPLKEERQINERLDIVEYFFREPDFRMLVDEKFHRVGDLERIISKVAVGRVSPREIVQLKVALQSLQPVKEACMQSSNEALRRVGEQMNLCETLSSRIEKEVENDPPQLVNKGGVIKSGVNAELDELRQIAYSGKDYLLQIQERETQETGISSLKIGYNNVFGYYLEVRNTYKDKVPQNWVRKQTLAQAERYITQELKEYEEKILGAEDKILSLETQLYNELVLWMQEYIPAIQIDANLVARLDCLLSFAKAAEEHHYVRPVIDQSDVLDIRQGRHAVIETQLPMGESYVPNDIYLDTEKQQIIIITGPNMAGKSALLRQTALIVLMAQIGCFVPAESARIGIVDKVFTRVGASDNISLGESTFMVEMTEASNILNNVTPRSLVLFDELGRGTSTYDGISIAWAIVEYLHEHKKAQARTLFATHYHELNEMEKNFTRIKNYNVSVKEVDNKVIFLRKLQRGGSEHSFGIHVAQIAGMPKSIVKRANSILKQLESDNSGVGAVGKPTAEQLNQGRDGFQLSFFQLDDPVLSQVRDEILGIDVNNLTPLEALNKLNEIKKIVKGK
;
A
#
# COMPACT_ATOMS: atom_id res chain seq x y z
N MET A 1 -35.08 -16.88 -44.15
CA MET A 1 -34.22 -18.04 -43.84
C MET A 1 -33.98 -18.03 -42.33
N ALA A 2 -34.56 -18.94 -41.59
CA ALA A 2 -34.39 -19.06 -40.14
C ALA A 2 -32.99 -19.57 -39.86
N THR A 3 -32.18 -18.78 -39.21
CA THR A 3 -30.84 -19.14 -38.69
C THR A 3 -31.02 -20.29 -37.69
N LYS A 4 -30.55 -21.50 -38.04
CA LYS A 4 -30.46 -22.62 -37.11
C LYS A 4 -29.68 -22.15 -35.87
N LYS A 5 -30.35 -22.09 -34.68
CA LYS A 5 -29.71 -21.95 -33.39
C LYS A 5 -28.68 -23.07 -33.24
N GLU A 6 -27.39 -22.73 -33.16
CA GLU A 6 -26.34 -23.68 -32.86
C GLU A 6 -26.57 -24.26 -31.45
N GLU A 7 -26.72 -25.59 -31.39
CA GLU A 7 -26.93 -26.29 -30.10
C GLU A 7 -25.60 -26.43 -29.37
N LEU A 8 -25.40 -25.59 -28.35
CA LEU A 8 -24.28 -25.71 -27.40
C LEU A 8 -24.42 -27.01 -26.60
N THR A 9 -23.27 -27.61 -26.25
CA THR A 9 -23.27 -28.77 -25.32
C THR A 9 -23.88 -28.39 -23.98
N PRO A 10 -24.48 -29.33 -23.23
CA PRO A 10 -25.08 -29.03 -21.92
C PRO A 10 -24.14 -28.32 -20.93
N MET A 11 -22.85 -28.68 -20.95
CA MET A 11 -21.81 -28.07 -20.14
C MET A 11 -21.57 -26.59 -20.51
N MET A 12 -21.52 -26.29 -21.83
CA MET A 12 -21.34 -24.89 -22.29
C MET A 12 -22.57 -24.03 -22.02
N LYS A 13 -23.78 -24.62 -22.08
CA LYS A 13 -25.01 -23.93 -21.65
C LYS A 13 -24.94 -23.53 -20.17
N GLN A 14 -24.42 -24.40 -19.33
CA GLN A 14 -24.17 -24.11 -17.90
C GLN A 14 -23.11 -23.00 -17.71
N PHE A 15 -21.98 -23.08 -18.44
CA PHE A 15 -20.93 -22.04 -18.42
C PHE A 15 -21.49 -20.66 -18.78
N PHE A 16 -22.14 -20.53 -19.94
CA PHE A 16 -22.69 -19.24 -20.37
C PHE A 16 -23.81 -18.73 -19.45
N SER A 17 -24.63 -19.61 -18.88
CA SER A 17 -25.64 -19.22 -17.89
C SER A 17 -25.02 -18.62 -16.61
N LEU A 18 -23.87 -19.14 -16.16
CA LEU A 18 -23.15 -18.62 -15.01
C LEU A 18 -22.37 -17.36 -15.37
N LYS A 19 -21.73 -17.33 -16.56
CA LYS A 19 -21.02 -16.14 -17.06
C LYS A 19 -21.97 -14.95 -17.24
N ALA A 20 -23.19 -15.16 -17.68
CA ALA A 20 -24.19 -14.09 -17.85
C ALA A 20 -24.58 -13.41 -16.53
N LYS A 21 -24.38 -14.07 -15.38
CA LYS A 21 -24.62 -13.47 -14.05
C LYS A 21 -23.48 -12.54 -13.62
N HIS A 22 -22.26 -12.79 -14.10
CA HIS A 22 -21.06 -12.02 -13.79
C HIS A 22 -20.26 -11.75 -15.07
N PRO A 23 -20.78 -10.92 -15.97
CA PRO A 23 -20.18 -10.70 -17.28
C PRO A 23 -18.81 -10.02 -17.19
N ASP A 24 -18.57 -9.28 -16.13
CA ASP A 24 -17.36 -8.52 -15.82
C ASP A 24 -16.26 -9.35 -15.14
N ALA A 25 -16.58 -10.56 -14.64
CA ALA A 25 -15.63 -11.43 -13.95
C ALA A 25 -15.11 -12.55 -14.87
N LEU A 26 -13.81 -12.85 -14.79
CA LEU A 26 -13.21 -14.01 -15.44
C LEU A 26 -13.73 -15.28 -14.74
N LEU A 27 -14.41 -16.17 -15.46
CA LEU A 27 -15.03 -17.37 -14.90
C LEU A 27 -14.06 -18.56 -14.95
N LEU A 28 -13.60 -19.02 -13.78
CA LEU A 28 -12.89 -20.28 -13.60
C LEU A 28 -13.91 -21.40 -13.36
N PHE A 29 -14.13 -22.23 -14.36
CA PHE A 29 -15.17 -23.22 -14.37
C PHE A 29 -14.59 -24.63 -14.13
N ARG A 30 -14.98 -25.28 -13.03
CA ARG A 30 -14.46 -26.59 -12.64
C ARG A 30 -14.92 -27.70 -13.59
N CYS A 31 -13.96 -28.35 -14.26
CA CYS A 31 -14.15 -29.49 -15.15
C CYS A 31 -13.25 -30.65 -14.71
N GLY A 32 -13.79 -31.58 -13.92
CA GLY A 32 -13.00 -32.68 -13.33
C GLY A 32 -11.84 -32.11 -12.46
N ASP A 33 -10.62 -32.43 -12.84
CA ASP A 33 -9.40 -32.01 -12.12
C ASP A 33 -8.84 -30.65 -12.57
N PHE A 34 -9.56 -29.91 -13.44
CA PHE A 34 -9.12 -28.65 -13.98
C PHE A 34 -10.10 -27.51 -13.68
N TYR A 35 -9.58 -26.30 -13.54
CA TYR A 35 -10.33 -25.08 -13.82
C TYR A 35 -10.09 -24.69 -15.27
N GLU A 36 -11.17 -24.59 -16.03
CA GLU A 36 -11.16 -24.19 -17.43
C GLU A 36 -11.86 -22.84 -17.59
N THR A 37 -11.39 -22.04 -18.52
CA THR A 37 -12.02 -20.78 -18.91
C THR A 37 -12.12 -20.72 -20.43
N TYR A 38 -13.11 -19.99 -20.96
CA TYR A 38 -13.46 -20.01 -22.37
C TYR A 38 -13.61 -18.61 -22.97
N CYS A 39 -13.51 -18.52 -24.29
CA CYS A 39 -13.66 -17.29 -25.08
C CYS A 39 -12.71 -16.18 -24.62
N ASP A 40 -13.19 -14.94 -24.45
CA ASP A 40 -12.39 -13.78 -24.04
C ASP A 40 -11.70 -13.99 -22.69
N ASP A 41 -12.33 -14.70 -21.77
CA ASP A 41 -11.74 -15.05 -20.48
C ASP A 41 -10.52 -15.97 -20.66
N ALA A 42 -10.56 -16.90 -21.62
CA ALA A 42 -9.42 -17.78 -21.91
C ALA A 42 -8.24 -17.01 -22.49
N ILE A 43 -8.49 -16.04 -23.38
CA ILE A 43 -7.46 -15.19 -23.97
C ILE A 43 -6.80 -14.36 -22.89
N ALA A 44 -7.61 -13.72 -22.02
CA ALA A 44 -7.10 -12.91 -20.92
C ALA A 44 -6.29 -13.75 -19.90
N ALA A 45 -6.82 -14.93 -19.53
CA ALA A 45 -6.13 -15.84 -18.61
C ALA A 45 -4.80 -16.35 -19.21
N SER A 46 -4.78 -16.73 -20.47
CA SER A 46 -3.55 -17.18 -21.15
C SER A 46 -2.46 -16.09 -21.14
N GLN A 47 -2.82 -14.86 -21.45
CA GLN A 47 -1.89 -13.72 -21.45
C GLN A 47 -1.32 -13.41 -20.06
N ILE A 48 -2.19 -13.39 -19.02
CA ILE A 48 -1.78 -13.02 -17.66
C ILE A 48 -1.00 -14.16 -16.99
N LEU A 49 -1.44 -15.39 -17.16
CA LEU A 49 -0.88 -16.56 -16.48
C LEU A 49 0.31 -17.20 -17.20
N GLY A 50 0.49 -16.91 -18.51
CA GLY A 50 1.48 -17.55 -19.35
C GLY A 50 1.16 -19.03 -19.64
N ILE A 51 -0.14 -19.43 -19.61
CA ILE A 51 -0.60 -20.78 -19.90
C ILE A 51 -1.04 -20.92 -21.37
N THR A 52 -1.01 -22.14 -21.88
CA THR A 52 -1.32 -22.43 -23.28
C THR A 52 -2.79 -22.15 -23.61
N LEU A 53 -3.03 -21.33 -24.64
CA LEU A 53 -4.33 -21.12 -25.22
C LEU A 53 -4.62 -22.24 -26.23
N THR A 54 -5.68 -22.98 -26.01
CA THR A 54 -6.12 -24.09 -26.87
C THR A 54 -7.50 -23.79 -27.46
N ARG A 55 -8.00 -24.67 -28.31
CA ARG A 55 -9.37 -24.61 -28.86
C ARG A 55 -10.12 -25.88 -28.54
N ARG A 56 -11.34 -25.74 -28.06
CA ARG A 56 -12.25 -26.85 -27.77
C ARG A 56 -13.46 -26.83 -28.70
N ASN A 57 -13.77 -27.99 -29.27
CA ASN A 57 -15.01 -28.18 -30.04
C ASN A 57 -16.20 -28.25 -29.10
N ASN A 58 -17.09 -27.26 -29.11
CA ASN A 58 -18.22 -27.12 -28.17
C ASN A 58 -19.59 -27.31 -28.80
N GLY A 59 -19.69 -27.73 -30.06
CA GLY A 59 -20.94 -27.98 -30.78
C GLY A 59 -21.22 -29.47 -30.98
N ALA A 60 -22.50 -29.86 -31.08
CA ALA A 60 -22.96 -31.22 -31.32
C ALA A 60 -22.46 -31.82 -32.65
N GLN A 61 -21.95 -31.00 -33.58
CA GLN A 61 -21.38 -31.41 -34.87
C GLN A 61 -19.96 -30.81 -35.11
N GLY A 62 -19.22 -30.38 -34.05
CA GLY A 62 -17.85 -29.91 -34.18
C GLY A 62 -17.69 -28.57 -34.91
N LYS A 63 -18.73 -27.75 -35.02
CA LYS A 63 -18.69 -26.48 -35.77
C LYS A 63 -18.45 -25.24 -34.95
N THR A 64 -18.51 -25.29 -33.62
CA THR A 64 -18.19 -24.14 -32.73
C THR A 64 -16.93 -24.41 -31.97
N ASN A 65 -15.84 -23.76 -32.41
CA ASN A 65 -14.56 -23.73 -31.69
C ASN A 65 -14.61 -22.55 -30.71
N ALA A 66 -14.39 -22.80 -29.42
CA ALA A 66 -14.14 -21.74 -28.45
C ALA A 66 -12.69 -21.83 -27.98
N GLU A 67 -12.04 -20.69 -27.85
CA GLU A 67 -10.75 -20.57 -27.17
C GLU A 67 -10.92 -21.09 -25.73
N MET A 68 -9.91 -21.84 -25.27
CA MET A 68 -9.90 -22.45 -23.94
C MET A 68 -8.50 -22.33 -23.34
N ALA A 69 -8.45 -21.98 -22.10
CA ALA A 69 -7.26 -22.06 -21.26
C ALA A 69 -7.64 -22.74 -19.95
N GLY A 70 -6.74 -23.44 -19.30
CA GLY A 70 -7.03 -24.11 -18.05
C GLY A 70 -5.77 -24.55 -17.32
N PHE A 71 -5.93 -24.82 -16.03
CA PHE A 71 -4.88 -25.31 -15.15
C PHE A 71 -5.47 -26.32 -14.14
N PRO A 72 -4.65 -27.21 -13.55
CA PRO A 72 -5.10 -28.17 -12.55
C PRO A 72 -5.71 -27.46 -11.35
N HIS A 73 -6.84 -27.97 -10.83
CA HIS A 73 -7.58 -27.31 -9.75
C HIS A 73 -6.76 -27.10 -8.47
N HIS A 74 -5.84 -28.02 -8.15
CA HIS A 74 -4.96 -27.92 -6.99
C HIS A 74 -3.91 -26.79 -7.14
N ALA A 75 -3.76 -26.21 -8.36
CA ALA A 75 -2.89 -25.08 -8.61
C ALA A 75 -3.62 -23.72 -8.53
N LEU A 76 -4.88 -23.68 -8.08
CA LEU A 76 -5.65 -22.44 -7.92
C LEU A 76 -4.89 -21.41 -7.11
N ASP A 77 -4.29 -21.81 -5.99
CA ASP A 77 -3.51 -20.94 -5.09
C ASP A 77 -2.28 -20.31 -5.76
N THR A 78 -1.79 -20.89 -6.86
CA THR A 78 -0.66 -20.35 -7.63
C THR A 78 -1.11 -19.37 -8.71
N TYR A 79 -2.27 -19.62 -9.33
CA TYR A 79 -2.72 -18.86 -10.51
C TYR A 79 -3.70 -17.73 -10.17
N LEU A 80 -4.58 -17.93 -9.19
CA LEU A 80 -5.54 -16.91 -8.74
C LEU A 80 -4.87 -15.58 -8.34
N PRO A 81 -3.77 -15.58 -7.56
CA PRO A 81 -3.08 -14.35 -7.20
C PRO A 81 -2.61 -13.52 -8.38
N LYS A 82 -2.16 -14.17 -9.46
CA LYS A 82 -1.69 -13.49 -10.66
C LYS A 82 -2.84 -12.76 -11.38
N LEU A 83 -4.02 -13.38 -11.44
CA LEU A 83 -5.22 -12.76 -12.01
C LEU A 83 -5.69 -11.55 -11.19
N ILE A 84 -5.74 -11.69 -9.88
CA ILE A 84 -6.17 -10.63 -8.96
C ILE A 84 -5.18 -9.45 -8.99
N ARG A 85 -3.86 -9.71 -8.97
CA ARG A 85 -2.83 -8.66 -9.08
C ARG A 85 -2.84 -7.95 -10.43
N ALA A 86 -3.30 -8.64 -11.49
CA ALA A 86 -3.55 -8.02 -12.79
C ALA A 86 -4.86 -7.21 -12.84
N GLY A 87 -5.53 -6.99 -11.70
CA GLY A 87 -6.77 -6.21 -11.62
C GLY A 87 -7.98 -6.94 -12.19
N ARG A 88 -7.99 -8.29 -12.21
CA ARG A 88 -9.15 -9.05 -12.71
C ARG A 88 -10.05 -9.48 -11.57
N ARG A 89 -11.36 -9.36 -11.76
CA ARG A 89 -12.37 -10.01 -10.93
C ARG A 89 -12.48 -11.46 -11.40
N VAL A 90 -12.50 -12.42 -10.48
CA VAL A 90 -12.48 -13.84 -10.81
C VAL A 90 -13.64 -14.54 -10.10
N ALA A 91 -14.54 -15.14 -10.87
CA ALA A 91 -15.61 -15.99 -10.37
C ALA A 91 -15.12 -17.44 -10.33
N ILE A 92 -15.07 -18.02 -9.15
CA ILE A 92 -14.72 -19.42 -8.94
C ILE A 92 -16.01 -20.24 -8.97
N CYS A 93 -16.07 -21.18 -9.91
CA CYS A 93 -17.23 -22.04 -10.09
C CYS A 93 -16.86 -23.49 -9.83
N ASP A 94 -17.40 -24.05 -8.74
CA ASP A 94 -17.16 -25.44 -8.32
C ASP A 94 -18.33 -26.36 -8.56
N GLN A 95 -18.06 -27.67 -8.47
CA GLN A 95 -19.06 -28.73 -8.53
C GLN A 95 -19.80 -28.80 -7.18
N LEU A 96 -21.12 -28.62 -7.20
CA LEU A 96 -21.99 -28.67 -6.01
C LEU A 96 -22.45 -30.08 -5.64
N GLU A 97 -22.13 -31.06 -6.46
CA GLU A 97 -22.53 -32.47 -6.31
C GLU A 97 -21.32 -33.36 -6.55
N ASP A 98 -21.24 -34.50 -5.84
CA ASP A 98 -20.19 -35.49 -6.10
C ASP A 98 -20.40 -36.14 -7.49
N PRO A 99 -19.40 -36.06 -8.39
CA PRO A 99 -19.47 -36.69 -9.72
C PRO A 99 -19.71 -38.20 -9.66
N LYS A 100 -19.30 -38.88 -8.59
CA LYS A 100 -19.46 -40.33 -8.42
C LYS A 100 -20.89 -40.74 -8.10
N LEU A 101 -21.67 -39.82 -7.53
CA LEU A 101 -23.06 -40.08 -7.10
C LEU A 101 -24.11 -39.70 -8.15
N THR A 102 -23.71 -38.96 -9.21
CA THR A 102 -24.67 -38.47 -10.19
C THR A 102 -24.45 -39.07 -11.58
N LYS A 103 -25.52 -39.58 -12.21
CA LYS A 103 -25.52 -40.07 -13.61
C LYS A 103 -25.82 -38.96 -14.63
N LYS A 104 -26.15 -37.75 -14.15
CA LYS A 104 -26.48 -36.58 -14.97
C LYS A 104 -25.28 -35.61 -15.01
N LEU A 105 -25.41 -34.52 -15.77
CA LEU A 105 -24.43 -33.42 -15.75
C LEU A 105 -24.36 -32.88 -14.32
N VAL A 106 -23.16 -32.91 -13.73
CA VAL A 106 -22.87 -32.38 -12.39
C VAL A 106 -23.28 -30.90 -12.32
N LYS A 107 -24.07 -30.57 -11.31
CA LYS A 107 -24.48 -29.20 -11.05
C LYS A 107 -23.30 -28.39 -10.54
N ARG A 108 -23.10 -27.19 -11.10
CA ARG A 108 -22.04 -26.24 -10.73
C ARG A 108 -22.65 -24.92 -10.33
N GLY A 109 -21.95 -24.21 -9.45
CA GLY A 109 -22.35 -22.89 -8.99
C GLY A 109 -21.14 -22.04 -8.69
N ILE A 110 -21.32 -20.72 -8.69
CA ILE A 110 -20.28 -19.79 -8.23
C ILE A 110 -20.23 -19.89 -6.71
N THR A 111 -19.08 -20.32 -6.21
CA THR A 111 -18.83 -20.48 -4.77
C THR A 111 -18.19 -19.23 -4.18
N GLU A 112 -17.47 -18.46 -5.00
CA GLU A 112 -16.80 -17.25 -4.56
C GLU A 112 -16.53 -16.32 -5.76
N LEU A 113 -16.68 -15.02 -5.54
CA LEU A 113 -16.22 -13.98 -6.46
C LEU A 113 -15.08 -13.21 -5.81
N VAL A 114 -13.84 -13.50 -6.23
CA VAL A 114 -12.64 -12.86 -5.70
C VAL A 114 -12.31 -11.63 -6.53
N THR A 115 -12.14 -10.49 -5.86
CA THR A 115 -11.76 -9.23 -6.47
C THR A 115 -10.56 -8.62 -5.73
N PRO A 116 -9.87 -7.61 -6.29
CA PRO A 116 -8.75 -7.00 -5.60
C PRO A 116 -9.07 -6.50 -4.20
N GLY A 117 -10.28 -5.96 -3.97
CA GLY A 117 -10.70 -5.39 -2.68
C GLY A 117 -11.18 -6.40 -1.65
N VAL A 118 -11.60 -7.63 -2.05
CA VAL A 118 -12.13 -8.65 -1.12
C VAL A 118 -11.29 -9.92 -1.07
N ALA A 119 -10.03 -9.86 -1.48
CA ALA A 119 -9.12 -10.99 -1.36
C ALA A 119 -8.77 -11.28 0.10
N MET A 120 -8.84 -12.57 0.50
CA MET A 120 -8.49 -13.05 1.85
C MET A 120 -7.31 -14.03 1.86
N ALA A 121 -6.91 -14.55 0.70
CA ALA A 121 -5.86 -15.55 0.62
C ALA A 121 -4.47 -14.93 0.81
N ASP A 122 -3.63 -15.50 1.68
CA ASP A 122 -2.30 -14.96 2.04
C ASP A 122 -1.36 -14.80 0.84
N ASN A 123 -1.47 -15.68 -0.17
CA ASN A 123 -0.68 -15.61 -1.39
C ASN A 123 -1.06 -14.44 -2.32
N VAL A 124 -2.25 -13.84 -2.12
CA VAL A 124 -2.69 -12.61 -2.80
C VAL A 124 -2.25 -11.38 -2.03
N LEU A 125 -2.35 -11.41 -0.71
CA LEU A 125 -2.16 -10.29 0.20
C LEU A 125 -0.67 -10.02 0.45
N ASN A 126 -0.33 -8.73 0.63
CA ASN A 126 0.93 -8.37 1.27
C ASN A 126 0.73 -8.43 2.80
N TYR A 127 1.59 -9.14 3.51
CA TYR A 127 1.47 -9.32 4.95
C TYR A 127 1.68 -8.02 5.74
N LYS A 128 2.48 -7.08 5.22
CA LYS A 128 2.75 -5.75 5.83
C LYS A 128 1.80 -4.65 5.37
N GLU A 129 0.74 -4.96 4.62
CA GLU A 129 -0.19 -3.96 4.09
C GLU A 129 -1.63 -4.37 4.31
N ASN A 130 -2.50 -3.36 4.51
CA ASN A 130 -3.93 -3.54 4.46
C ASN A 130 -4.42 -3.73 3.02
N ASN A 131 -5.52 -4.46 2.86
CA ASN A 131 -6.18 -4.68 1.57
C ASN A 131 -7.57 -4.02 1.57
N PHE A 132 -7.60 -2.69 1.50
CA PHE A 132 -8.84 -1.95 1.59
C PHE A 132 -9.71 -2.05 0.33
N LEU A 133 -10.97 -2.42 0.54
CA LEU A 133 -12.11 -2.11 -0.32
C LEU A 133 -12.67 -0.77 0.13
N ALA A 134 -12.94 0.16 -0.79
CA ALA A 134 -13.62 1.41 -0.47
C ALA A 134 -14.98 1.53 -1.16
N ALA A 135 -15.87 2.35 -0.61
CA ALA A 135 -17.07 2.83 -1.31
C ALA A 135 -17.17 4.34 -1.17
N VAL A 136 -17.61 5.01 -2.24
CA VAL A 136 -17.82 6.46 -2.26
C VAL A 136 -19.26 6.76 -2.65
N HIS A 137 -19.92 7.62 -1.89
CA HIS A 137 -21.25 8.16 -2.19
C HIS A 137 -21.19 9.68 -2.37
N PHE A 138 -21.81 10.17 -3.45
CA PHE A 138 -21.91 11.60 -3.77
C PHE A 138 -23.24 12.17 -3.25
N GLY A 139 -23.21 12.80 -2.09
CA GLY A 139 -24.37 13.50 -1.52
C GLY A 139 -24.48 14.96 -1.96
N LYS A 140 -25.50 15.65 -1.46
CA LYS A 140 -25.69 17.10 -1.71
C LYS A 140 -24.69 17.92 -0.87
N GLY A 141 -23.60 18.38 -1.53
CA GLY A 141 -22.60 19.26 -0.90
C GLY A 141 -21.51 18.55 -0.09
N SER A 142 -21.62 17.25 0.15
CA SER A 142 -20.58 16.43 0.78
C SER A 142 -20.57 15.02 0.19
N CYS A 143 -19.43 14.35 0.28
CA CYS A 143 -19.27 12.96 -0.11
C CYS A 143 -19.07 12.08 1.13
N GLY A 144 -19.58 10.85 1.09
CA GLY A 144 -19.28 9.83 2.09
C GLY A 144 -18.27 8.83 1.55
N VAL A 145 -17.43 8.32 2.42
CA VAL A 145 -16.49 7.24 2.11
C VAL A 145 -16.48 6.20 3.22
N ALA A 146 -16.31 4.95 2.84
CA ALA A 146 -16.05 3.87 3.77
C ALA A 146 -14.89 3.02 3.25
N PHE A 147 -14.12 2.44 4.17
CA PHE A 147 -13.00 1.54 3.90
C PHE A 147 -13.15 0.27 4.72
N LEU A 148 -13.01 -0.88 4.10
CA LEU A 148 -13.03 -2.17 4.78
C LEU A 148 -11.83 -3.01 4.33
N ASP A 149 -11.06 -3.51 5.28
CA ASP A 149 -10.13 -4.62 5.04
C ASP A 149 -10.78 -5.91 5.55
N ILE A 150 -11.30 -6.71 4.64
CA ILE A 150 -11.99 -7.98 4.98
C ILE A 150 -11.03 -8.98 5.62
N SER A 151 -9.72 -8.90 5.35
CA SER A 151 -8.72 -9.83 5.90
C SER A 151 -8.39 -9.56 7.37
N THR A 152 -8.70 -8.37 7.88
CA THR A 152 -8.46 -7.97 9.28
C THR A 152 -9.73 -7.62 10.04
N GLY A 153 -10.83 -7.36 9.33
CA GLY A 153 -12.09 -6.89 9.91
C GLY A 153 -12.12 -5.40 10.23
N GLU A 154 -11.11 -4.64 9.80
CA GLU A 154 -11.06 -3.19 10.02
C GLU A 154 -12.04 -2.46 9.11
N PHE A 155 -13.03 -1.75 9.71
CA PHE A 155 -14.07 -1.04 9.00
C PHE A 155 -14.14 0.41 9.45
N LEU A 156 -13.89 1.35 8.52
CA LEU A 156 -13.78 2.78 8.78
C LEU A 156 -14.75 3.56 7.89
N THR A 157 -15.26 4.69 8.38
CA THR A 157 -16.11 5.58 7.58
C THR A 157 -15.85 7.05 7.87
N GLY A 158 -16.07 7.88 6.86
CA GLY A 158 -15.92 9.33 6.94
C GLY A 158 -16.85 10.07 5.99
N GLU A 159 -17.04 11.36 6.23
CA GLU A 159 -17.84 12.25 5.41
C GLU A 159 -17.18 13.62 5.33
N GLY A 160 -17.22 14.26 4.15
CA GLY A 160 -16.64 15.56 3.94
C GLY A 160 -16.71 16.02 2.49
N PRO A 161 -16.14 17.19 2.15
CA PRO A 161 -16.03 17.64 0.76
C PRO A 161 -15.18 16.69 -0.07
N ALA A 162 -15.31 16.74 -1.40
CA ALA A 162 -14.61 15.84 -2.33
C ALA A 162 -13.09 15.83 -2.14
N ASP A 163 -12.49 17.00 -1.89
CA ASP A 163 -11.04 17.14 -1.64
C ASP A 163 -10.59 16.38 -0.38
N HIS A 164 -11.46 16.33 0.65
CA HIS A 164 -11.19 15.54 1.85
C HIS A 164 -11.21 14.04 1.53
N ILE A 165 -12.23 13.59 0.78
CA ILE A 165 -12.33 12.20 0.38
C ILE A 165 -11.15 11.79 -0.52
N GLU A 166 -10.70 12.66 -1.44
CA GLU A 166 -9.51 12.40 -2.26
C GLU A 166 -8.26 12.14 -1.40
N LYS A 167 -8.08 12.93 -0.34
CA LYS A 167 -6.97 12.73 0.62
C LYS A 167 -7.06 11.39 1.32
N LEU A 168 -8.25 11.01 1.81
CA LEU A 168 -8.45 9.71 2.44
C LEU A 168 -8.19 8.56 1.47
N LEU A 169 -8.68 8.62 0.22
CA LEU A 169 -8.38 7.63 -0.81
C LEU A 169 -6.87 7.54 -1.10
N GLY A 170 -6.17 8.67 -1.09
CA GLY A 170 -4.71 8.74 -1.23
C GLY A 170 -3.95 8.10 -0.07
N ASN A 171 -4.44 8.27 1.16
CA ASN A 171 -3.80 7.76 2.38
C ASN A 171 -4.06 6.26 2.60
N PHE A 172 -5.30 5.79 2.37
CA PHE A 172 -5.67 4.39 2.53
C PHE A 172 -5.32 3.51 1.32
N GLN A 173 -5.14 4.09 0.13
CA GLN A 173 -4.77 3.41 -1.13
C GLN A 173 -5.62 2.14 -1.39
N PRO A 174 -6.96 2.26 -1.45
CA PRO A 174 -7.83 1.11 -1.63
C PRO A 174 -7.51 0.38 -2.93
N LYS A 175 -7.60 -0.95 -2.89
CA LYS A 175 -7.35 -1.82 -4.05
C LYS A 175 -8.55 -1.86 -5.01
N GLU A 176 -9.73 -1.50 -4.51
CA GLU A 176 -10.97 -1.43 -5.29
C GLU A 176 -11.89 -0.37 -4.68
N ILE A 177 -12.59 0.40 -5.52
CA ILE A 177 -13.54 1.43 -5.08
C ILE A 177 -14.91 1.20 -5.71
N LEU A 178 -15.93 1.18 -4.88
CA LEU A 178 -17.33 1.06 -5.26
C LEU A 178 -17.97 2.44 -5.38
N TYR A 179 -18.81 2.66 -6.39
CA TYR A 179 -19.63 3.85 -6.50
C TYR A 179 -20.96 3.56 -7.22
N GLU A 180 -21.90 4.50 -7.12
CA GLU A 180 -23.24 4.41 -7.65
C GLU A 180 -23.25 4.44 -9.20
N ARG A 181 -24.03 3.57 -9.82
CA ARG A 181 -24.22 3.51 -11.28
C ARG A 181 -24.61 4.87 -11.85
N GLY A 182 -23.98 5.24 -12.96
CA GLY A 182 -24.18 6.54 -13.63
C GLY A 182 -23.38 7.70 -13.05
N ARG A 183 -22.60 7.51 -11.99
CA ARG A 183 -21.74 8.54 -11.37
C ARG A 183 -20.28 8.47 -11.80
N LYS A 184 -19.97 7.72 -12.85
CA LYS A 184 -18.59 7.56 -13.34
C LYS A 184 -17.91 8.90 -13.67
N ALA A 185 -18.61 9.80 -14.38
CA ALA A 185 -18.06 11.11 -14.73
C ALA A 185 -17.79 12.00 -13.50
N ASP A 186 -18.65 11.91 -12.47
CA ASP A 186 -18.45 12.65 -11.22
C ASP A 186 -17.25 12.06 -10.45
N PHE A 187 -17.11 10.74 -10.42
CA PHE A 187 -15.99 10.05 -9.80
C PHE A 187 -14.66 10.39 -10.48
N GLU A 188 -14.58 10.28 -11.80
CA GLU A 188 -13.36 10.56 -12.57
C GLU A 188 -12.96 12.05 -12.47
N ARG A 189 -13.93 12.96 -12.41
CA ARG A 189 -13.67 14.40 -12.21
C ARG A 189 -13.11 14.69 -10.83
N ALA A 190 -13.63 14.03 -9.77
CA ALA A 190 -13.23 14.28 -8.40
C ALA A 190 -11.93 13.57 -8.00
N PHE A 191 -11.70 12.34 -8.48
CA PHE A 191 -10.65 11.45 -7.96
C PHE A 191 -9.70 10.90 -9.05
N GLY A 192 -9.98 11.19 -10.33
CA GLY A 192 -9.19 10.70 -11.47
C GLY A 192 -9.51 9.27 -11.88
N THR A 193 -8.71 8.73 -12.82
CA THR A 193 -8.95 7.44 -13.50
C THR A 193 -8.03 6.31 -13.03
N LYS A 194 -7.16 6.56 -12.05
CA LYS A 194 -6.10 5.62 -11.62
C LYS A 194 -6.60 4.45 -10.76
N TYR A 195 -7.81 4.53 -10.23
CA TYR A 195 -8.34 3.52 -9.30
C TYR A 195 -9.02 2.38 -10.07
N PHE A 196 -8.91 1.17 -9.52
CA PHE A 196 -9.76 0.07 -9.94
C PHE A 196 -11.15 0.26 -9.33
N THR A 197 -12.19 0.35 -10.17
CA THR A 197 -13.53 0.75 -9.73
C THR A 197 -14.59 -0.24 -10.16
N PHE A 198 -15.69 -0.29 -9.39
CA PHE A 198 -16.88 -1.08 -9.71
C PHE A 198 -18.16 -0.28 -9.46
N GLU A 199 -19.07 -0.28 -10.45
CA GLU A 199 -20.37 0.37 -10.36
C GLU A 199 -21.40 -0.56 -9.75
N MET A 200 -22.11 -0.10 -8.72
CA MET A 200 -23.22 -0.81 -8.11
C MET A 200 -24.55 -0.11 -8.39
N ASP A 201 -25.65 -0.84 -8.29
CA ASP A 201 -26.99 -0.30 -8.52
C ASP A 201 -27.31 0.85 -7.54
N ASP A 202 -28.07 1.83 -8.01
CA ASP A 202 -28.45 3.07 -7.30
C ASP A 202 -29.22 2.80 -5.99
N TRP A 203 -30.05 1.77 -5.94
CA TRP A 203 -30.79 1.42 -4.73
C TRP A 203 -29.90 1.05 -3.55
N VAL A 204 -28.70 0.56 -3.80
CA VAL A 204 -27.71 0.22 -2.76
C VAL A 204 -27.24 1.48 -2.01
N PHE A 205 -27.14 2.60 -2.73
CA PHE A 205 -26.72 3.89 -2.20
C PHE A 205 -27.87 4.73 -1.63
N THR A 206 -28.82 4.06 -0.99
CA THR A 206 -29.91 4.73 -0.26
C THR A 206 -29.69 4.64 1.25
N GLU A 207 -30.02 5.70 1.99
CA GLU A 207 -29.83 5.72 3.44
C GLU A 207 -30.62 4.60 4.13
N GLN A 208 -31.82 4.34 3.69
CA GLN A 208 -32.68 3.30 4.27
C GLN A 208 -32.07 1.90 4.11
N ALA A 209 -31.62 1.54 2.91
CA ALA A 209 -31.02 0.23 2.64
C ALA A 209 -29.71 0.05 3.41
N ALA A 210 -28.84 1.07 3.37
CA ALA A 210 -27.56 1.07 4.04
C ALA A 210 -27.69 0.95 5.57
N ARG A 211 -28.55 1.78 6.17
CA ARG A 211 -28.81 1.75 7.61
C ARG A 211 -29.38 0.42 8.07
N GLN A 212 -30.37 -0.13 7.36
CA GLN A 212 -30.96 -1.43 7.68
C GLN A 212 -29.90 -2.55 7.60
N LYS A 213 -29.01 -2.51 6.60
CA LYS A 213 -27.94 -3.50 6.43
C LYS A 213 -26.95 -3.45 7.60
N LEU A 214 -26.48 -2.26 7.99
CA LEU A 214 -25.55 -2.07 9.11
C LEU A 214 -26.19 -2.49 10.45
N LEU A 215 -27.46 -2.07 10.72
CA LEU A 215 -28.16 -2.44 11.96
C LEU A 215 -28.31 -3.97 12.07
N ARG A 216 -28.61 -4.64 10.97
CA ARG A 216 -28.71 -6.11 10.93
C ARG A 216 -27.36 -6.78 11.14
N HIS A 217 -26.29 -6.27 10.49
CA HIS A 217 -24.97 -6.85 10.61
C HIS A 217 -24.39 -6.75 12.03
N PHE A 218 -24.51 -5.57 12.66
CA PHE A 218 -24.00 -5.34 14.01
C PHE A 218 -24.98 -5.76 15.12
N GLU A 219 -26.17 -6.24 14.76
CA GLU A 219 -27.24 -6.64 15.71
C GLU A 219 -27.63 -5.53 16.72
N VAL A 220 -27.63 -4.28 16.24
CA VAL A 220 -27.91 -3.10 17.08
C VAL A 220 -29.19 -2.36 16.64
N LYS A 221 -29.78 -1.59 17.56
CA LYS A 221 -30.99 -0.79 17.28
C LYS A 221 -30.68 0.57 16.62
N ASN A 222 -29.48 1.10 16.79
CA ASN A 222 -29.03 2.36 16.21
C ASN A 222 -27.49 2.37 16.10
N LEU A 223 -26.94 3.30 15.33
CA LEU A 223 -25.49 3.44 15.08
C LEU A 223 -24.80 4.45 16.03
N LYS A 224 -25.50 4.96 17.05
CA LYS A 224 -24.94 5.96 17.99
C LYS A 224 -23.74 5.43 18.75
N GLY A 225 -23.76 4.16 19.14
CA GLY A 225 -22.66 3.52 19.86
C GLY A 225 -21.33 3.49 19.06
N PHE A 226 -21.40 3.53 17.73
CA PHE A 226 -20.24 3.62 16.84
C PHE A 226 -19.81 5.07 16.54
N GLY A 227 -20.56 6.08 17.00
CA GLY A 227 -20.26 7.49 16.74
C GLY A 227 -20.49 7.94 15.29
N VAL A 228 -21.22 7.16 14.49
CA VAL A 228 -21.42 7.41 13.04
C VAL A 228 -22.84 7.77 12.64
N ASP A 229 -23.76 7.83 13.59
CA ASP A 229 -25.21 8.00 13.34
C ASP A 229 -25.56 9.30 12.58
N HIS A 230 -24.72 10.33 12.70
CA HIS A 230 -24.85 11.63 12.05
C HIS A 230 -24.15 11.72 10.67
N LEU A 231 -23.40 10.68 10.28
CA LEU A 231 -22.67 10.64 9.00
C LEU A 231 -23.56 10.00 7.92
N HIS A 232 -24.51 10.78 7.38
CA HIS A 232 -25.48 10.26 6.42
C HIS A 232 -24.83 9.62 5.20
N ASN A 233 -23.92 10.34 4.52
CA ASN A 233 -23.24 9.82 3.32
C ASN A 233 -22.21 8.74 3.66
N GLY A 234 -21.53 8.84 4.79
CA GLY A 234 -20.62 7.81 5.29
C GLY A 234 -21.33 6.49 5.60
N VAL A 235 -22.51 6.55 6.20
CA VAL A 235 -23.38 5.38 6.47
C VAL A 235 -23.82 4.72 5.16
N ILE A 236 -24.20 5.52 4.16
CA ILE A 236 -24.57 5.00 2.83
C ILE A 236 -23.39 4.25 2.20
N ALA A 237 -22.20 4.83 2.19
CA ALA A 237 -20.99 4.18 1.67
C ALA A 237 -20.65 2.88 2.43
N SER A 238 -20.82 2.88 3.77
CA SER A 238 -20.58 1.70 4.61
C SER A 238 -21.57 0.56 4.29
N GLY A 239 -22.85 0.89 4.13
CA GLY A 239 -23.87 -0.09 3.73
C GLY A 239 -23.62 -0.68 2.35
N ALA A 240 -23.11 0.12 1.41
CA ALA A 240 -22.74 -0.34 0.08
C ALA A 240 -21.62 -1.40 0.11
N ILE A 241 -20.62 -1.24 0.97
CA ILE A 241 -19.58 -2.26 1.18
C ILE A 241 -20.18 -3.59 1.66
N LEU A 242 -21.05 -3.58 2.69
CA LEU A 242 -21.66 -4.81 3.18
C LEU A 242 -22.57 -5.48 2.13
N GLN A 243 -23.25 -4.68 1.29
CA GLN A 243 -24.03 -5.22 0.18
C GLN A 243 -23.13 -5.85 -0.89
N TYR A 244 -21.97 -5.26 -1.17
CA TYR A 244 -20.99 -5.80 -2.09
C TYR A 244 -20.42 -7.14 -1.62
N LEU A 245 -20.13 -7.28 -0.31
CA LEU A 245 -19.70 -8.56 0.27
C LEU A 245 -20.72 -9.67 0.04
N GLU A 246 -22.02 -9.36 0.18
CA GLU A 246 -23.08 -10.34 -0.11
C GLU A 246 -23.12 -10.72 -1.62
N LEU A 247 -22.97 -9.74 -2.51
CA LEU A 247 -22.90 -9.97 -3.96
C LEU A 247 -21.70 -10.83 -4.35
N THR A 248 -20.60 -10.72 -3.63
CA THR A 248 -19.37 -11.49 -3.86
C THR A 248 -19.32 -12.80 -3.09
N GLN A 249 -20.46 -13.22 -2.48
CA GLN A 249 -20.63 -14.45 -1.69
C GLN A 249 -19.80 -14.51 -0.40
N HIS A 250 -19.36 -13.36 0.12
CA HIS A 250 -18.74 -13.27 1.43
C HIS A 250 -19.82 -13.02 2.50
N THR A 251 -20.47 -14.09 2.96
CA THR A 251 -21.61 -14.00 3.91
C THR A 251 -21.20 -14.21 5.36
N GLN A 252 -20.11 -14.94 5.61
CA GLN A 252 -19.57 -15.19 6.94
C GLN A 252 -18.56 -14.07 7.29
N ILE A 253 -19.04 -12.99 7.88
CA ILE A 253 -18.26 -11.78 8.16
C ILE A 253 -18.38 -11.35 9.63
N SER A 254 -18.54 -12.31 10.55
CA SER A 254 -18.68 -12.05 12.00
C SER A 254 -17.47 -11.38 12.65
N HIS A 255 -16.31 -11.41 12.01
CA HIS A 255 -15.10 -10.68 12.45
C HIS A 255 -15.16 -9.17 12.16
N ILE A 256 -16.09 -8.68 11.37
CA ILE A 256 -16.34 -7.24 11.22
C ILE A 256 -17.23 -6.81 12.40
N THR A 257 -16.62 -6.54 13.55
CA THR A 257 -17.33 -6.32 14.82
C THR A 257 -17.62 -4.85 15.10
N SER A 258 -17.02 -3.92 14.38
CA SER A 258 -17.18 -2.48 14.63
C SER A 258 -17.05 -1.66 13.36
N LEU A 259 -17.63 -0.46 13.38
CA LEU A 259 -17.50 0.58 12.38
C LEU A 259 -16.97 1.84 13.07
N ALA A 260 -15.74 2.24 12.74
CA ALA A 260 -15.11 3.40 13.37
C ALA A 260 -15.18 4.64 12.47
N ARG A 261 -15.43 5.80 13.08
CA ARG A 261 -15.35 7.08 12.39
C ARG A 261 -13.91 7.52 12.19
N ILE A 262 -13.59 7.99 11.00
CA ILE A 262 -12.32 8.68 10.71
C ILE A 262 -12.43 10.11 11.23
N GLU A 263 -11.83 10.39 12.38
CA GLU A 263 -11.86 11.70 13.03
C GLU A 263 -10.69 12.57 12.54
N GLU A 264 -10.91 13.36 11.49
CA GLU A 264 -9.89 14.24 10.92
C GLU A 264 -9.30 15.23 11.95
N GLU A 265 -10.12 15.65 12.91
CA GLU A 265 -9.72 16.62 13.95
C GLU A 265 -8.63 16.10 14.88
N ARG A 266 -8.47 14.77 15.01
CA ARG A 266 -7.45 14.14 15.85
C ARG A 266 -6.07 14.06 15.22
N TYR A 267 -5.98 14.16 13.88
CA TYR A 267 -4.75 13.88 13.14
C TYR A 267 -4.20 15.11 12.43
N VAL A 268 -2.89 15.13 12.26
CA VAL A 268 -2.22 16.09 11.38
C VAL A 268 -2.67 15.85 9.95
N ARG A 269 -3.06 16.90 9.27
CA ARG A 269 -3.46 16.83 7.88
C ARG A 269 -2.24 16.77 6.98
N LEU A 270 -2.11 15.71 6.23
CA LEU A 270 -1.12 15.51 5.18
C LEU A 270 -1.84 15.36 3.84
N ASP A 271 -1.38 16.04 2.81
CA ASP A 271 -1.86 15.81 1.45
C ASP A 271 -0.99 14.77 0.73
N LYS A 272 -1.47 14.28 -0.42
CA LYS A 272 -0.76 13.28 -1.22
C LYS A 272 0.63 13.74 -1.68
N PHE A 273 0.79 15.05 -1.91
CA PHE A 273 2.06 15.64 -2.33
C PHE A 273 3.07 15.61 -1.20
N THR A 274 2.64 15.97 0.01
CA THR A 274 3.46 15.92 1.23
C THR A 274 3.92 14.50 1.55
N ILE A 275 3.02 13.51 1.53
CA ILE A 275 3.37 12.09 1.78
C ILE A 275 4.42 11.61 0.78
N ARG A 276 4.24 11.93 -0.51
CA ARG A 276 5.16 11.55 -1.58
C ARG A 276 6.49 12.30 -1.50
N SER A 277 6.45 13.65 -1.33
CA SER A 277 7.67 14.47 -1.34
C SER A 277 8.57 14.22 -0.14
N LEU A 278 7.99 13.81 1.01
CA LEU A 278 8.72 13.40 2.20
C LEU A 278 9.12 11.92 2.19
N GLU A 279 8.72 11.17 1.18
CA GLU A 279 8.99 9.73 1.06
C GLU A 279 8.64 8.97 2.34
N LEU A 280 7.42 9.21 2.88
CA LEU A 280 7.04 8.64 4.17
C LEU A 280 6.89 7.12 4.10
N LEU A 281 6.18 6.60 3.08
CA LEU A 281 5.85 5.17 2.96
C LEU A 281 6.73 4.42 1.96
N TYR A 282 7.06 5.06 0.84
CA TYR A 282 7.80 4.49 -0.28
C TYR A 282 8.79 5.50 -0.82
N PRO A 283 9.97 5.06 -1.27
CA PRO A 283 10.93 5.93 -1.91
C PRO A 283 10.46 6.35 -3.31
N MET A 284 10.93 7.49 -3.82
CA MET A 284 10.65 7.93 -5.20
C MET A 284 11.47 7.16 -6.23
N GLN A 285 12.63 6.63 -5.85
CA GLN A 285 13.54 5.85 -6.69
C GLN A 285 13.61 4.43 -6.17
N ASP A 286 13.74 3.45 -7.06
CA ASP A 286 13.71 2.02 -6.70
C ASP A 286 14.85 1.60 -5.74
N ASP A 287 15.99 2.29 -5.79
CA ASP A 287 17.16 2.09 -4.91
C ASP A 287 17.18 3.02 -3.69
N GLY A 288 16.17 3.88 -3.55
CA GLY A 288 16.00 4.80 -2.43
C GLY A 288 15.52 4.12 -1.14
N LYS A 289 15.49 4.90 -0.05
CA LYS A 289 14.85 4.51 1.21
C LYS A 289 13.77 5.52 1.60
N SER A 290 12.71 5.02 2.19
CA SER A 290 11.64 5.81 2.79
C SER A 290 11.85 6.00 4.29
N LEU A 291 11.03 6.84 4.94
CA LEU A 291 11.02 6.93 6.41
C LEU A 291 10.66 5.57 7.03
N MET A 292 9.73 4.83 6.43
CA MET A 292 9.34 3.49 6.93
C MET A 292 10.53 2.53 6.96
N ASP A 293 11.41 2.53 5.96
CA ASP A 293 12.59 1.66 5.93
C ASP A 293 13.57 1.93 7.09
N VAL A 294 13.50 3.13 7.67
CA VAL A 294 14.33 3.52 8.82
C VAL A 294 13.68 3.19 10.16
N ILE A 295 12.38 3.44 10.32
CA ILE A 295 11.71 3.31 11.62
C ILE A 295 10.92 2.01 11.79
N ASP A 296 10.65 1.23 10.72
CA ASP A 296 9.96 -0.06 10.82
C ASP A 296 10.92 -1.17 11.27
N ARG A 297 10.89 -1.44 12.58
CA ARG A 297 11.54 -2.58 13.23
C ARG A 297 10.50 -3.52 13.85
N THR A 298 9.25 -3.43 13.36
CA THR A 298 8.16 -4.28 13.83
C THR A 298 8.40 -5.74 13.46
N VAL A 299 8.01 -6.63 14.36
CA VAL A 299 8.17 -8.07 14.20
C VAL A 299 6.86 -8.77 13.84
N SER A 300 5.72 -8.13 14.13
CA SER A 300 4.40 -8.64 13.76
C SER A 300 3.85 -7.95 12.50
N PRO A 301 3.13 -8.68 11.62
CA PRO A 301 2.46 -8.08 10.47
C PRO A 301 1.44 -7.00 10.87
N MET A 302 0.74 -7.18 11.99
CA MET A 302 -0.23 -6.23 12.55
C MET A 302 0.45 -4.91 12.92
N GLY A 303 1.61 -4.98 13.60
CA GLY A 303 2.42 -3.81 13.93
C GLY A 303 2.87 -3.05 12.68
N ALA A 304 3.35 -3.76 11.64
CA ALA A 304 3.78 -3.13 10.40
C ALA A 304 2.62 -2.39 9.68
N ARG A 305 1.42 -2.97 9.65
CA ARG A 305 0.22 -2.31 9.09
C ARG A 305 -0.17 -1.06 9.90
N LEU A 306 -0.17 -1.18 11.22
CA LEU A 306 -0.51 -0.06 12.10
C LEU A 306 0.52 1.07 12.02
N LEU A 307 1.80 0.75 11.92
CA LEU A 307 2.88 1.74 11.81
C LEU A 307 2.77 2.57 10.53
N LYS A 308 2.49 1.95 9.39
CA LYS A 308 2.21 2.66 8.13
C LYS A 308 1.05 3.64 8.28
N ARG A 309 -0.01 3.24 8.99
CA ARG A 309 -1.16 4.11 9.29
C ARG A 309 -0.77 5.27 10.19
N TRP A 310 0.00 5.03 11.25
CA TRP A 310 0.46 6.11 12.13
C TRP A 310 1.30 7.14 11.39
N ALA A 311 2.11 6.72 10.43
CA ALA A 311 2.93 7.63 9.63
C ALA A 311 2.12 8.62 8.80
N VAL A 312 0.95 8.22 8.27
CA VAL A 312 0.08 9.09 7.47
C VAL A 312 -1.03 9.78 8.28
N PHE A 313 -1.22 9.36 9.54
CA PHE A 313 -2.16 9.94 10.50
C PHE A 313 -1.46 10.29 11.84
N PRO A 314 -0.48 11.23 11.84
CA PRO A 314 0.16 11.69 13.08
C PRO A 314 -0.87 12.38 13.99
N LEU A 315 -0.68 12.26 15.31
CA LEU A 315 -1.61 12.77 16.30
C LEU A 315 -1.47 14.29 16.50
N LYS A 316 -2.57 14.94 16.91
CA LYS A 316 -2.59 16.33 17.38
C LYS A 316 -2.86 16.46 18.88
N GLU A 317 -3.22 15.38 19.55
CA GLU A 317 -3.51 15.40 20.96
C GLU A 317 -2.25 15.15 21.79
N GLU A 318 -1.79 16.17 22.50
CA GLU A 318 -0.58 16.16 23.32
C GLU A 318 -0.53 14.96 24.28
N ARG A 319 -1.64 14.69 24.95
CA ARG A 319 -1.73 13.59 25.92
C ARG A 319 -1.43 12.23 25.27
N GLN A 320 -2.03 11.97 24.12
CA GLN A 320 -1.83 10.69 23.42
C GLN A 320 -0.42 10.55 22.85
N ILE A 321 0.16 11.66 22.38
CA ILE A 321 1.56 11.66 21.90
C ILE A 321 2.50 11.38 23.06
N ASN A 322 2.34 12.08 24.19
CA ASN A 322 3.20 11.88 25.36
C ASN A 322 3.04 10.46 25.95
N GLU A 323 1.82 9.90 25.96
CA GLU A 323 1.59 8.50 26.37
C GLU A 323 2.40 7.51 25.51
N ARG A 324 2.47 7.72 24.19
CA ARG A 324 3.34 6.91 23.31
C ARG A 324 4.81 7.11 23.64
N LEU A 325 5.25 8.35 23.78
CA LEU A 325 6.63 8.70 24.11
C LEU A 325 7.06 8.12 25.46
N ASP A 326 6.17 8.08 26.47
CA ASP A 326 6.43 7.49 27.79
C ASP A 326 6.66 5.97 27.70
N ILE A 327 5.89 5.27 26.82
CA ILE A 327 6.09 3.83 26.60
C ILE A 327 7.40 3.58 25.82
N VAL A 328 7.70 4.38 24.80
CA VAL A 328 8.97 4.28 24.05
C VAL A 328 10.16 4.52 24.98
N GLU A 329 10.08 5.50 25.87
CA GLU A 329 11.12 5.76 26.86
C GLU A 329 11.26 4.60 27.84
N TYR A 330 10.17 3.96 28.26
CA TYR A 330 10.20 2.80 29.11
C TYR A 330 10.91 1.63 28.41
N PHE A 331 10.58 1.32 27.16
CA PHE A 331 11.31 0.32 26.37
C PHE A 331 12.80 0.65 26.20
N PHE A 332 13.11 1.93 26.06
CA PHE A 332 14.51 2.38 25.90
C PHE A 332 15.32 2.22 27.20
N ARG A 333 14.70 2.51 28.37
CA ARG A 333 15.36 2.46 29.68
C ARG A 333 15.39 1.07 30.32
N GLU A 334 14.48 0.19 29.93
CA GLU A 334 14.32 -1.16 30.49
C GLU A 334 14.63 -2.25 29.43
N PRO A 335 15.92 -2.55 29.20
CA PRO A 335 16.32 -3.49 28.16
C PRO A 335 15.75 -4.91 28.34
N ASP A 336 15.62 -5.38 29.57
CA ASP A 336 15.08 -6.72 29.89
C ASP A 336 13.61 -6.82 29.47
N PHE A 337 12.82 -5.79 29.78
CA PHE A 337 11.42 -5.71 29.33
C PHE A 337 11.32 -5.66 27.80
N ARG A 338 12.17 -4.85 27.16
CA ARG A 338 12.24 -4.74 25.69
C ARG A 338 12.58 -6.09 25.06
N MET A 339 13.60 -6.80 25.54
CA MET A 339 14.01 -8.11 25.02
C MET A 339 12.92 -9.17 25.21
N LEU A 340 12.26 -9.18 26.37
CA LEU A 340 11.12 -10.08 26.62
C LEU A 340 10.01 -9.87 25.60
N VAL A 341 9.55 -8.64 25.41
CA VAL A 341 8.45 -8.32 24.48
C VAL A 341 8.86 -8.66 23.04
N ASP A 342 10.08 -8.32 22.64
CA ASP A 342 10.61 -8.64 21.31
C ASP A 342 10.63 -10.16 21.04
N GLU A 343 11.18 -10.96 21.96
CA GLU A 343 11.22 -12.43 21.84
C GLU A 343 9.81 -13.02 21.70
N LYS A 344 8.87 -12.55 22.54
CA LYS A 344 7.52 -13.11 22.53
C LYS A 344 6.74 -12.72 21.28
N PHE A 345 6.90 -11.48 20.79
CA PHE A 345 6.19 -11.02 19.59
C PHE A 345 6.63 -11.73 18.32
N HIS A 346 7.86 -12.23 18.22
CA HIS A 346 8.27 -13.10 17.11
C HIS A 346 7.46 -14.40 17.01
N ARG A 347 6.78 -14.83 18.09
CA ARG A 347 5.96 -16.04 18.14
C ARG A 347 4.46 -15.78 17.94
N VAL A 348 4.03 -14.50 17.98
CA VAL A 348 2.59 -14.16 17.94
C VAL A 348 2.00 -14.36 16.53
N GLY A 349 2.73 -14.01 15.47
CA GLY A 349 2.21 -14.10 14.09
C GLY A 349 1.13 -13.04 13.80
N ASP A 350 0.18 -13.37 12.93
CA ASP A 350 -0.87 -12.43 12.46
C ASP A 350 -2.25 -12.80 13.04
N LEU A 351 -2.52 -12.36 14.26
CA LEU A 351 -3.79 -12.64 14.96
C LEU A 351 -5.00 -12.10 14.21
N GLU A 352 -4.89 -10.91 13.60
CA GLU A 352 -6.00 -10.30 12.85
C GLU A 352 -6.45 -11.20 11.69
N ARG A 353 -5.51 -11.68 10.88
CA ARG A 353 -5.82 -12.54 9.72
C ARG A 353 -6.20 -13.96 10.13
N ILE A 354 -5.60 -14.51 11.18
CA ILE A 354 -6.00 -15.82 11.69
C ILE A 354 -7.45 -15.80 12.15
N ILE A 355 -7.83 -14.80 12.95
CA ILE A 355 -9.19 -14.74 13.50
C ILE A 355 -10.25 -14.44 12.42
N SER A 356 -9.90 -13.70 11.39
CA SER A 356 -10.77 -13.51 10.23
C SER A 356 -11.01 -14.83 9.47
N LYS A 357 -10.00 -15.69 9.35
CA LYS A 357 -10.14 -17.03 8.77
C LYS A 357 -10.99 -17.95 9.64
N VAL A 358 -10.91 -17.82 10.97
CA VAL A 358 -11.82 -18.53 11.92
C VAL A 358 -13.27 -18.11 11.65
N ALA A 359 -13.55 -16.83 11.49
CA ALA A 359 -14.89 -16.31 11.23
C ALA A 359 -15.51 -16.89 9.96
N VAL A 360 -14.73 -17.02 8.88
CA VAL A 360 -15.18 -17.58 7.60
C VAL A 360 -15.04 -19.11 7.49
N GLY A 361 -14.57 -19.79 8.55
CA GLY A 361 -14.38 -21.24 8.56
C GLY A 361 -13.27 -21.76 7.64
N ARG A 362 -12.29 -20.91 7.29
CA ARG A 362 -11.16 -21.25 6.38
C ARG A 362 -9.80 -21.33 7.08
N VAL A 363 -9.79 -21.29 8.40
CA VAL A 363 -8.56 -21.44 9.18
C VAL A 363 -7.99 -22.84 9.03
N SER A 364 -6.69 -22.98 8.86
CA SER A 364 -6.02 -24.28 8.79
C SER A 364 -5.65 -24.79 10.19
N PRO A 365 -5.43 -26.12 10.38
CA PRO A 365 -5.00 -26.67 11.66
C PRO A 365 -3.70 -26.05 12.19
N ARG A 366 -2.74 -25.75 11.32
CA ARG A 366 -1.48 -25.08 11.69
C ARG A 366 -1.69 -23.66 12.19
N GLU A 367 -2.61 -22.91 11.61
CA GLU A 367 -2.96 -21.56 12.06
C GLU A 367 -3.66 -21.58 13.42
N ILE A 368 -4.48 -22.61 13.72
CA ILE A 368 -5.07 -22.79 15.06
C ILE A 368 -3.97 -23.06 16.10
N VAL A 369 -2.98 -23.90 15.79
CA VAL A 369 -1.82 -24.12 16.66
C VAL A 369 -1.00 -22.82 16.81
N GLN A 370 -0.82 -22.06 15.75
CA GLN A 370 -0.17 -20.74 15.81
C GLN A 370 -0.91 -19.78 16.74
N LEU A 371 -2.25 -19.75 16.67
CA LEU A 371 -3.08 -18.94 17.58
C LEU A 371 -2.87 -19.35 19.04
N LYS A 372 -2.85 -20.65 19.34
CA LYS A 372 -2.53 -21.15 20.69
C LYS A 372 -1.17 -20.66 21.17
N VAL A 373 -0.13 -20.82 20.35
CA VAL A 373 1.24 -20.38 20.67
C VAL A 373 1.28 -18.86 20.89
N ALA A 374 0.56 -18.09 20.07
CA ALA A 374 0.45 -16.65 20.23
C ALA A 374 -0.15 -16.28 21.60
N LEU A 375 -1.32 -16.84 21.96
CA LEU A 375 -1.98 -16.56 23.23
C LEU A 375 -1.11 -16.93 24.43
N GLN A 376 -0.44 -18.07 24.39
CA GLN A 376 0.51 -18.49 25.43
C GLN A 376 1.73 -17.56 25.53
N SER A 377 2.18 -16.99 24.39
CA SER A 377 3.30 -16.04 24.36
C SER A 377 2.93 -14.66 24.91
N LEU A 378 1.65 -14.31 24.95
CA LEU A 378 1.18 -13.05 25.52
C LEU A 378 1.14 -13.06 27.06
N GLN A 379 1.08 -14.21 27.72
CA GLN A 379 1.03 -14.29 29.18
C GLN A 379 2.22 -13.58 29.86
N PRO A 380 3.49 -13.89 29.58
CA PRO A 380 4.62 -13.20 30.20
C PRO A 380 4.67 -11.71 29.84
N VAL A 381 4.17 -11.30 28.66
CA VAL A 381 4.07 -9.88 28.28
C VAL A 381 3.03 -9.16 29.14
N LYS A 382 1.85 -9.76 29.36
CA LYS A 382 0.82 -9.23 30.25
C LYS A 382 1.34 -9.05 31.67
N GLU A 383 1.99 -10.06 32.23
CA GLU A 383 2.56 -10.01 33.59
C GLU A 383 3.60 -8.89 33.71
N ALA A 384 4.50 -8.76 32.74
CA ALA A 384 5.50 -7.71 32.71
C ALA A 384 4.88 -6.31 32.57
N CYS A 385 3.83 -6.14 31.73
CA CYS A 385 3.09 -4.90 31.63
C CYS A 385 2.41 -4.50 32.94
N MET A 386 1.79 -5.46 33.64
CA MET A 386 1.13 -5.25 34.94
C MET A 386 2.12 -4.83 36.04
N GLN A 387 3.36 -5.34 35.98
CA GLN A 387 4.42 -5.02 36.96
C GLN A 387 5.16 -3.72 36.64
N SER A 388 4.93 -3.12 35.46
CA SER A 388 5.65 -1.92 35.01
C SER A 388 5.31 -0.69 35.87
N SER A 389 6.26 0.24 36.00
CA SER A 389 6.04 1.55 36.62
C SER A 389 5.20 2.48 35.72
N ASN A 390 5.09 2.19 34.42
CA ASN A 390 4.36 2.98 33.45
C ASN A 390 2.86 2.65 33.49
N GLU A 391 2.02 3.66 33.78
CA GLU A 391 0.56 3.52 33.90
C GLU A 391 -0.12 3.07 32.59
N ALA A 392 0.37 3.56 31.44
CA ALA A 392 -0.19 3.17 30.15
C ALA A 392 0.10 1.69 29.84
N LEU A 393 1.28 1.18 30.18
CA LEU A 393 1.59 -0.25 30.06
C LEU A 393 0.75 -1.11 31.00
N ARG A 394 0.49 -0.67 32.25
CA ARG A 394 -0.40 -1.41 33.16
C ARG A 394 -1.81 -1.50 32.56
N ARG A 395 -2.35 -0.41 32.02
CA ARG A 395 -3.66 -0.43 31.32
C ARG A 395 -3.68 -1.39 30.12
N VAL A 396 -2.59 -1.49 29.36
CA VAL A 396 -2.47 -2.48 28.29
C VAL A 396 -2.52 -3.89 28.85
N GLY A 397 -1.78 -4.20 29.94
CA GLY A 397 -1.83 -5.49 30.61
C GLY A 397 -3.22 -5.85 31.17
N GLU A 398 -3.95 -4.89 31.73
CA GLU A 398 -5.32 -5.07 32.20
C GLU A 398 -6.31 -5.42 31.07
N GLN A 399 -6.14 -4.83 29.90
CA GLN A 399 -7.00 -5.03 28.74
C GLN A 399 -6.71 -6.34 27.98
N MET A 400 -5.50 -6.90 28.10
CA MET A 400 -5.14 -8.17 27.45
C MET A 400 -5.96 -9.33 27.99
N ASN A 401 -6.60 -10.09 27.10
CA ASN A 401 -7.35 -11.29 27.40
C ASN A 401 -6.63 -12.52 26.85
N LEU A 402 -6.04 -13.32 27.72
CA LEU A 402 -5.25 -14.49 27.32
C LEU A 402 -6.07 -15.63 26.74
N CYS A 403 -7.40 -15.55 26.77
CA CYS A 403 -8.32 -16.59 26.27
C CYS A 403 -7.89 -18.01 26.71
N GLU A 404 -7.59 -18.20 28.00
CA GLU A 404 -6.99 -19.43 28.55
C GLU A 404 -7.83 -20.68 28.25
N THR A 405 -9.16 -20.57 28.30
CA THR A 405 -10.07 -21.67 27.96
C THR A 405 -9.89 -22.09 26.50
N LEU A 406 -9.75 -21.12 25.59
CA LEU A 406 -9.51 -21.38 24.17
C LEU A 406 -8.16 -22.07 23.95
N SER A 407 -7.10 -21.50 24.51
CA SER A 407 -5.74 -22.05 24.41
C SER A 407 -5.66 -23.48 24.96
N SER A 408 -6.28 -23.73 26.12
CA SER A 408 -6.33 -25.06 26.75
C SER A 408 -7.12 -26.08 25.95
N ARG A 409 -8.23 -25.66 25.32
CA ARG A 409 -9.04 -26.54 24.45
C ARG A 409 -8.26 -26.93 23.20
N ILE A 410 -7.63 -25.95 22.53
CA ILE A 410 -6.78 -26.22 21.36
C ILE A 410 -5.64 -27.19 21.73
N GLU A 411 -4.97 -26.94 22.86
CA GLU A 411 -3.89 -27.83 23.35
C GLU A 411 -4.37 -29.27 23.60
N LYS A 412 -5.60 -29.43 24.07
CA LYS A 412 -6.17 -30.76 24.36
C LYS A 412 -6.61 -31.48 23.10
N GLU A 413 -7.23 -30.76 22.15
CA GLU A 413 -7.96 -31.36 21.02
C GLU A 413 -7.14 -31.47 19.74
N VAL A 414 -6.19 -30.54 19.46
CA VAL A 414 -5.44 -30.47 18.19
C VAL A 414 -4.02 -30.99 18.37
N GLU A 415 -3.53 -31.73 17.38
CA GLU A 415 -2.12 -32.19 17.35
C GLU A 415 -1.15 -31.01 17.36
N ASN A 416 0.05 -31.21 17.90
CA ASN A 416 1.05 -30.13 18.01
C ASN A 416 1.69 -29.76 16.66
N ASP A 417 1.82 -30.70 15.74
CA ASP A 417 2.26 -30.47 14.37
C ASP A 417 1.26 -31.10 13.38
N PRO A 418 0.06 -30.50 13.24
CA PRO A 418 -0.97 -31.04 12.38
C PRO A 418 -0.64 -30.81 10.90
N PRO A 419 -1.24 -31.59 10.00
CA PRO A 419 -1.15 -31.29 8.58
C PRO A 419 -1.80 -29.94 8.26
N GLN A 420 -1.42 -29.35 7.14
CA GLN A 420 -1.99 -28.05 6.73
C GLN A 420 -3.48 -28.15 6.34
N LEU A 421 -3.90 -29.31 5.82
CA LEU A 421 -5.25 -29.55 5.36
C LEU A 421 -5.91 -30.65 6.20
N VAL A 422 -7.11 -30.41 6.67
CA VAL A 422 -7.90 -31.37 7.51
C VAL A 422 -8.13 -32.69 6.79
N ASN A 423 -8.32 -32.66 5.46
CA ASN A 423 -8.56 -33.85 4.65
C ASN A 423 -7.36 -34.81 4.51
N LYS A 424 -6.23 -34.51 5.13
CA LYS A 424 -5.09 -35.44 5.24
C LYS A 424 -5.16 -36.34 6.47
N GLY A 425 -6.08 -36.05 7.39
CA GLY A 425 -6.21 -36.77 8.67
C GLY A 425 -5.07 -36.47 9.64
N GLY A 426 -5.20 -36.92 10.89
CA GLY A 426 -4.19 -36.72 11.94
C GLY A 426 -4.20 -35.29 12.51
N VAL A 427 -5.36 -34.66 12.58
CA VAL A 427 -5.53 -33.30 13.13
C VAL A 427 -5.93 -33.34 14.59
N ILE A 428 -6.81 -34.25 14.98
CA ILE A 428 -7.37 -34.37 16.33
C ILE A 428 -6.52 -35.33 17.17
N LYS A 429 -6.19 -34.96 18.42
CA LYS A 429 -5.43 -35.79 19.36
C LYS A 429 -6.20 -37.06 19.75
N SER A 430 -5.48 -38.10 20.10
CA SER A 430 -6.05 -39.29 20.73
C SER A 430 -6.62 -38.94 22.10
N GLY A 431 -7.72 -39.59 22.50
CA GLY A 431 -8.42 -39.35 23.76
C GLY A 431 -9.44 -38.22 23.74
N VAL A 432 -9.65 -37.53 22.56
CA VAL A 432 -10.64 -36.48 22.39
C VAL A 432 -12.02 -37.06 22.10
N ASN A 433 -12.07 -38.11 21.26
CA ASN A 433 -13.32 -38.76 20.88
C ASN A 433 -13.14 -40.29 20.82
N ALA A 434 -13.93 -41.02 21.61
CA ALA A 434 -13.81 -42.47 21.75
C ALA A 434 -14.07 -43.23 20.43
N GLU A 435 -15.04 -42.76 19.63
CA GLU A 435 -15.35 -43.34 18.30
C GLU A 435 -14.19 -43.17 17.32
N LEU A 436 -13.54 -42.01 17.33
CA LEU A 436 -12.37 -41.74 16.50
C LEU A 436 -11.22 -42.66 16.88
N ASP A 437 -10.97 -42.86 18.16
CA ASP A 437 -9.89 -43.72 18.67
C ASP A 437 -10.15 -45.18 18.33
N GLU A 438 -11.40 -45.65 18.42
CA GLU A 438 -11.81 -47.00 18.00
C GLU A 438 -11.59 -47.24 16.51
N LEU A 439 -11.98 -46.27 15.66
CA LEU A 439 -11.79 -46.32 14.20
C LEU A 439 -10.29 -46.34 13.85
N ARG A 440 -9.48 -45.55 14.54
CA ARG A 440 -8.01 -45.56 14.38
C ARG A 440 -7.37 -46.88 14.76
N GLN A 441 -7.86 -47.52 15.84
CA GLN A 441 -7.40 -48.84 16.26
C GLN A 441 -7.75 -49.89 15.19
N ILE A 442 -8.96 -49.84 14.61
CA ILE A 442 -9.38 -50.74 13.52
C ILE A 442 -8.48 -50.53 12.29
N ALA A 443 -8.20 -49.27 11.89
CA ALA A 443 -7.35 -48.98 10.74
C ALA A 443 -5.87 -49.41 10.97
N TYR A 444 -5.34 -49.28 12.21
CA TYR A 444 -4.00 -49.72 12.58
C TYR A 444 -3.90 -51.27 12.62
N SER A 445 -4.80 -51.94 13.32
CA SER A 445 -4.83 -53.41 13.38
C SER A 445 -5.06 -54.03 11.99
N GLY A 446 -5.80 -53.35 11.11
CA GLY A 446 -5.94 -53.77 9.72
C GLY A 446 -4.62 -53.76 8.93
N LYS A 447 -3.75 -52.79 9.16
CA LYS A 447 -2.42 -52.73 8.51
C LYS A 447 -1.49 -53.83 9.06
N ASP A 448 -1.52 -54.10 10.33
CA ASP A 448 -0.78 -55.22 10.92
C ASP A 448 -1.26 -56.60 10.39
N TYR A 449 -2.57 -56.73 10.19
CA TYR A 449 -3.14 -57.92 9.60
C TYR A 449 -2.75 -58.15 8.13
N LEU A 450 -2.62 -57.08 7.35
CA LEU A 450 -2.07 -57.15 5.99
C LEU A 450 -0.63 -57.65 5.98
N LEU A 451 0.18 -57.26 6.93
CA LEU A 451 1.53 -57.83 7.12
C LEU A 451 1.50 -59.29 7.48
N GLN A 452 0.60 -59.69 8.40
CA GLN A 452 0.38 -61.10 8.74
C GLN A 452 -0.09 -61.95 7.51
N ILE A 453 -1.01 -61.41 6.69
CA ILE A 453 -1.38 -62.06 5.41
C ILE A 453 -0.14 -62.20 4.53
N GLN A 454 0.65 -61.15 4.36
CA GLN A 454 1.86 -61.24 3.53
C GLN A 454 2.83 -62.30 4.04
N GLU A 455 3.09 -62.38 5.33
CA GLU A 455 3.98 -63.39 5.91
C GLU A 455 3.42 -64.81 5.79
N ARG A 456 2.13 -65.03 6.08
CA ARG A 456 1.46 -66.32 5.93
C ARG A 456 1.51 -66.80 4.47
N GLU A 457 1.07 -65.95 3.52
CA GLU A 457 1.07 -66.29 2.11
C GLU A 457 2.50 -66.54 1.56
N THR A 458 3.51 -65.83 2.08
CA THR A 458 4.92 -66.03 1.78
C THR A 458 5.39 -67.45 2.24
N GLN A 459 4.99 -67.84 3.44
CA GLN A 459 5.34 -69.14 3.99
C GLN A 459 4.62 -70.32 3.25
N GLU A 460 3.34 -70.19 2.99
CA GLU A 460 2.52 -71.17 2.31
C GLU A 460 2.88 -71.39 0.87
N THR A 461 3.15 -70.30 0.13
CA THR A 461 3.48 -70.37 -1.31
C THR A 461 5.00 -70.52 -1.57
N GLY A 462 5.87 -70.25 -0.61
CA GLY A 462 7.31 -70.20 -0.80
C GLY A 462 7.77 -69.07 -1.77
N ILE A 463 6.96 -67.97 -1.90
CA ILE A 463 7.31 -66.83 -2.75
C ILE A 463 7.98 -65.77 -1.87
N SER A 464 9.29 -65.81 -1.75
CA SER A 464 10.07 -64.93 -0.87
C SER A 464 10.05 -63.46 -1.27
N SER A 465 9.57 -63.13 -2.44
CA SER A 465 9.50 -61.77 -2.97
C SER A 465 8.04 -61.20 -2.95
N LEU A 466 7.12 -61.89 -2.29
CA LEU A 466 5.74 -61.44 -2.19
C LEU A 466 5.64 -60.09 -1.47
N LYS A 467 4.90 -59.17 -2.04
CA LYS A 467 4.59 -57.88 -1.47
C LYS A 467 3.13 -57.56 -1.56
N ILE A 468 2.56 -56.95 -0.52
CA ILE A 468 1.24 -56.33 -0.58
C ILE A 468 1.46 -54.87 -0.97
N GLY A 469 0.74 -54.41 -1.99
CA GLY A 469 0.70 -53.05 -2.46
C GLY A 469 -0.73 -52.55 -2.61
N TYR A 470 -0.90 -51.22 -2.75
CA TYR A 470 -2.21 -50.60 -2.98
C TYR A 470 -2.23 -49.88 -4.34
N ASN A 471 -3.37 -49.94 -5.02
CA ASN A 471 -3.58 -49.23 -6.29
C ASN A 471 -5.01 -48.64 -6.30
N ASN A 472 -5.12 -47.34 -6.67
CA ASN A 472 -6.41 -46.63 -6.64
C ASN A 472 -7.52 -47.22 -7.58
N VAL A 473 -7.16 -48.10 -8.54
CA VAL A 473 -8.10 -48.67 -9.52
C VAL A 473 -8.71 -49.97 -9.01
N PHE A 474 -7.93 -50.83 -8.35
CA PHE A 474 -8.37 -52.19 -7.93
C PHE A 474 -7.98 -52.56 -6.49
N GLY A 475 -7.53 -51.60 -5.71
CA GLY A 475 -7.29 -51.74 -4.26
C GLY A 475 -6.02 -52.45 -3.85
N TYR A 476 -6.02 -53.12 -2.72
CA TYR A 476 -4.91 -53.91 -2.24
C TYR A 476 -4.66 -55.14 -3.11
N TYR A 477 -3.39 -55.44 -3.40
CA TYR A 477 -2.98 -56.56 -4.23
C TYR A 477 -1.70 -57.21 -3.72
N LEU A 478 -1.55 -58.51 -4.05
CA LEU A 478 -0.32 -59.27 -3.89
C LEU A 478 0.50 -59.18 -5.17
N GLU A 479 1.72 -58.65 -5.09
CA GLU A 479 2.63 -58.54 -6.20
C GLU A 479 3.63 -59.71 -6.19
N VAL A 480 3.58 -60.50 -7.28
CA VAL A 480 4.43 -61.68 -7.50
C VAL A 480 5.34 -61.44 -8.69
N ARG A 481 6.66 -61.61 -8.51
CA ARG A 481 7.62 -61.54 -9.65
C ARG A 481 7.38 -62.71 -10.61
N ASN A 482 7.59 -62.45 -11.89
CA ASN A 482 7.41 -63.49 -12.96
C ASN A 482 8.20 -64.75 -12.71
N THR A 483 9.31 -64.73 -11.97
CA THR A 483 10.12 -65.93 -11.58
C THR A 483 9.39 -66.88 -10.66
N TYR A 484 8.31 -66.48 -10.00
CA TYR A 484 7.52 -67.29 -9.06
C TYR A 484 6.08 -67.51 -9.50
N LYS A 485 5.77 -67.23 -10.77
CA LYS A 485 4.43 -67.33 -11.36
C LYS A 485 3.80 -68.73 -11.19
N ASP A 486 4.61 -69.78 -11.31
CA ASP A 486 4.14 -71.18 -11.25
C ASP A 486 3.81 -71.62 -9.78
N LYS A 487 4.16 -70.80 -8.77
CA LYS A 487 3.85 -71.03 -7.36
C LYS A 487 2.55 -70.33 -6.88
N VAL A 488 1.89 -69.59 -7.75
CA VAL A 488 0.70 -68.85 -7.40
C VAL A 488 -0.50 -69.79 -7.21
N PRO A 489 -1.22 -69.79 -6.09
CA PRO A 489 -2.37 -70.60 -5.81
C PRO A 489 -3.53 -70.28 -6.83
N GLN A 490 -4.30 -71.38 -7.16
CA GLN A 490 -5.44 -71.23 -8.12
C GLN A 490 -6.59 -70.32 -7.62
N ASN A 491 -6.70 -70.09 -6.32
CA ASN A 491 -7.72 -69.23 -5.70
C ASN A 491 -7.36 -67.75 -5.74
N TRP A 492 -6.15 -67.37 -6.22
CA TRP A 492 -5.78 -65.99 -6.42
C TRP A 492 -6.29 -65.47 -7.76
N VAL A 493 -6.97 -64.32 -7.75
CA VAL A 493 -7.53 -63.73 -8.97
C VAL A 493 -6.50 -62.71 -9.54
N ARG A 494 -5.99 -62.98 -10.74
CA ARG A 494 -5.08 -62.04 -11.42
C ARG A 494 -5.82 -60.79 -11.90
N LYS A 495 -5.32 -59.61 -11.56
CA LYS A 495 -5.91 -58.30 -11.95
C LYS A 495 -5.03 -57.55 -12.96
N GLN A 496 -3.72 -57.68 -12.87
CA GLN A 496 -2.83 -56.93 -13.72
C GLN A 496 -1.52 -57.73 -14.01
N THR A 497 -1.07 -57.66 -15.25
CA THR A 497 0.23 -58.20 -15.66
C THR A 497 1.15 -57.05 -15.98
N LEU A 498 2.33 -56.98 -15.32
CA LEU A 498 3.38 -56.01 -15.53
C LEU A 498 4.57 -56.70 -16.27
N ALA A 499 5.55 -55.92 -16.74
CA ALA A 499 6.73 -56.45 -17.44
C ALA A 499 7.53 -57.45 -16.57
N GLN A 500 7.58 -57.25 -15.25
CA GLN A 500 8.43 -58.07 -14.34
C GLN A 500 7.65 -58.74 -13.20
N ALA A 501 6.35 -58.49 -13.07
CA ALA A 501 5.51 -59.03 -11.99
C ALA A 501 4.05 -59.14 -12.42
N GLU A 502 3.27 -59.96 -11.71
CA GLU A 502 1.81 -60.04 -11.83
C GLU A 502 1.17 -59.61 -10.47
N ARG A 503 -0.01 -59.03 -10.55
CA ARG A 503 -0.76 -58.57 -9.38
C ARG A 503 -2.04 -59.40 -9.22
N TYR A 504 -2.26 -59.88 -8.01
CA TYR A 504 -3.31 -60.80 -7.65
C TYR A 504 -4.15 -60.23 -6.48
N ILE A 505 -5.40 -60.63 -6.40
CA ILE A 505 -6.32 -60.33 -5.29
C ILE A 505 -6.86 -61.63 -4.71
N THR A 506 -6.94 -61.70 -3.38
CA THR A 506 -7.63 -62.78 -2.66
C THR A 506 -8.97 -62.25 -2.13
N GLN A 507 -9.91 -63.16 -1.84
CA GLN A 507 -11.19 -62.78 -1.24
C GLN A 507 -11.00 -62.14 0.14
N GLU A 508 -10.11 -62.74 0.96
CA GLU A 508 -9.77 -62.23 2.29
C GLU A 508 -9.16 -60.79 2.25
N LEU A 509 -8.26 -60.57 1.27
CA LEU A 509 -7.63 -59.26 1.08
C LEU A 509 -8.69 -58.19 0.73
N LYS A 510 -9.70 -58.55 -0.07
CA LYS A 510 -10.80 -57.67 -0.45
C LYS A 510 -11.73 -57.34 0.71
N GLU A 511 -12.11 -58.32 1.53
CA GLU A 511 -12.93 -58.07 2.72
C GLU A 511 -12.24 -57.17 3.75
N TYR A 512 -10.95 -57.32 3.91
CA TYR A 512 -10.13 -56.45 4.77
C TYR A 512 -9.98 -55.05 4.21
N GLU A 513 -9.80 -54.94 2.90
CA GLU A 513 -9.77 -53.63 2.18
C GLU A 513 -11.05 -52.83 2.47
N GLU A 514 -12.22 -53.44 2.34
CA GLU A 514 -13.51 -52.80 2.60
C GLU A 514 -13.60 -52.32 4.06
N LYS A 515 -13.05 -53.06 5.02
CA LYS A 515 -13.00 -52.64 6.43
C LYS A 515 -12.03 -51.49 6.68
N ILE A 516 -10.79 -51.54 6.12
CA ILE A 516 -9.78 -50.53 6.29
C ILE A 516 -10.20 -49.20 5.63
N LEU A 517 -10.59 -49.24 4.36
CA LEU A 517 -11.03 -48.07 3.62
C LEU A 517 -12.29 -47.44 4.23
N GLY A 518 -13.25 -48.26 4.66
CA GLY A 518 -14.41 -47.78 5.37
C GLY A 518 -14.12 -47.11 6.70
N ALA A 519 -13.07 -47.56 7.42
CA ALA A 519 -12.58 -46.93 8.64
C ALA A 519 -11.85 -45.62 8.33
N GLU A 520 -10.94 -45.58 7.33
CA GLU A 520 -10.21 -44.37 6.94
C GLU A 520 -11.14 -43.25 6.47
N ASP A 521 -12.14 -43.53 5.66
CA ASP A 521 -13.18 -42.56 5.24
C ASP A 521 -13.98 -41.99 6.42
N LYS A 522 -14.35 -42.88 7.39
CA LYS A 522 -15.04 -42.45 8.61
C LYS A 522 -14.15 -41.60 9.53
N ILE A 523 -12.88 -41.96 9.67
CA ILE A 523 -11.89 -41.16 10.43
C ILE A 523 -11.81 -39.75 9.86
N LEU A 524 -11.63 -39.61 8.53
CA LEU A 524 -11.56 -38.32 7.87
C LEU A 524 -12.82 -37.49 8.05
N SER A 525 -13.98 -38.11 7.91
CA SER A 525 -15.27 -37.44 8.09
C SER A 525 -15.45 -36.95 9.53
N LEU A 526 -15.13 -37.79 10.54
CA LEU A 526 -15.28 -37.47 11.94
C LEU A 526 -14.25 -36.44 12.40
N GLU A 527 -12.99 -36.56 11.96
CA GLU A 527 -11.96 -35.51 12.23
C GLU A 527 -12.37 -34.15 11.64
N THR A 528 -12.92 -34.14 10.42
CA THR A 528 -13.42 -32.91 9.78
C THR A 528 -14.58 -32.31 10.57
N GLN A 529 -15.50 -33.15 11.05
CA GLN A 529 -16.63 -32.69 11.87
C GLN A 529 -16.13 -32.07 13.19
N LEU A 530 -15.31 -32.78 13.95
CA LEU A 530 -14.75 -32.31 15.24
C LEU A 530 -13.94 -31.01 15.06
N TYR A 531 -13.17 -30.93 14.00
CA TYR A 531 -12.43 -29.70 13.65
C TYR A 531 -13.36 -28.53 13.35
N ASN A 532 -14.39 -28.72 12.57
CA ASN A 532 -15.38 -27.67 12.25
C ASN A 532 -16.17 -27.22 13.49
N GLU A 533 -16.50 -28.15 14.39
CA GLU A 533 -17.13 -27.84 15.68
C GLU A 533 -16.20 -26.98 16.55
N LEU A 534 -14.91 -27.29 16.60
CA LEU A 534 -13.92 -26.47 17.30
C LEU A 534 -13.84 -25.06 16.68
N VAL A 535 -13.72 -24.94 15.35
CA VAL A 535 -13.66 -23.66 14.64
C VAL A 535 -14.91 -22.81 14.88
N LEU A 536 -16.09 -23.44 14.87
CA LEU A 536 -17.34 -22.74 15.15
C LEU A 536 -17.38 -22.18 16.59
N TRP A 537 -16.96 -23.00 17.57
CA TRP A 537 -16.88 -22.58 18.97
C TRP A 537 -15.83 -21.45 19.18
N MET A 538 -14.72 -21.47 18.44
CA MET A 538 -13.70 -20.42 18.51
C MET A 538 -14.24 -19.04 18.13
N GLN A 539 -15.33 -18.97 17.34
CA GLN A 539 -15.92 -17.69 16.92
C GLN A 539 -16.40 -16.83 18.08
N GLU A 540 -16.72 -17.40 19.23
CA GLU A 540 -17.08 -16.64 20.45
C GLU A 540 -15.94 -15.76 20.98
N TYR A 541 -14.68 -16.11 20.65
CA TYR A 541 -13.48 -15.39 21.10
C TYR A 541 -13.01 -14.30 20.14
N ILE A 542 -13.67 -14.13 18.97
CA ILE A 542 -13.27 -13.13 17.95
C ILE A 542 -13.07 -11.73 18.55
N PRO A 543 -14.01 -11.15 19.33
CA PRO A 543 -13.82 -9.79 19.84
C PRO A 543 -12.64 -9.66 20.81
N ALA A 544 -12.43 -10.67 21.66
CA ALA A 544 -11.33 -10.66 22.63
C ALA A 544 -9.97 -10.71 21.92
N ILE A 545 -9.81 -11.58 20.92
CA ILE A 545 -8.57 -11.72 20.15
C ILE A 545 -8.29 -10.49 19.29
N GLN A 546 -9.34 -9.81 18.77
CA GLN A 546 -9.17 -8.54 18.04
C GLN A 546 -8.64 -7.42 18.94
N ILE A 547 -9.08 -7.37 20.20
CA ILE A 547 -8.53 -6.42 21.18
C ILE A 547 -7.05 -6.72 21.41
N ASP A 548 -6.70 -7.99 21.68
CA ASP A 548 -5.30 -8.40 21.88
C ASP A 548 -4.44 -8.11 20.66
N ALA A 549 -4.93 -8.39 19.45
CA ALA A 549 -4.23 -8.07 18.20
C ALA A 549 -3.91 -6.58 18.07
N ASN A 550 -4.87 -5.70 18.43
CA ASN A 550 -4.66 -4.25 18.43
C ASN A 550 -3.65 -3.81 19.49
N LEU A 551 -3.72 -4.38 20.70
CA LEU A 551 -2.76 -4.08 21.77
C LEU A 551 -1.34 -4.51 21.40
N VAL A 552 -1.20 -5.71 20.84
CA VAL A 552 0.09 -6.21 20.31
C VAL A 552 0.63 -5.31 19.21
N ALA A 553 -0.21 -4.94 18.21
CA ALA A 553 0.19 -4.05 17.14
C ALA A 553 0.70 -2.70 17.65
N ARG A 554 0.00 -2.11 18.64
CA ARG A 554 0.41 -0.85 19.27
C ARG A 554 1.73 -0.98 20.03
N LEU A 555 1.90 -2.02 20.84
CA LEU A 555 3.16 -2.25 21.54
C LEU A 555 4.31 -2.53 20.58
N ASP A 556 4.08 -3.28 19.51
CA ASP A 556 5.09 -3.58 18.49
C ASP A 556 5.56 -2.32 17.75
N CYS A 557 4.65 -1.39 17.43
CA CYS A 557 5.02 -0.06 16.89
C CYS A 557 5.92 0.72 17.87
N LEU A 558 5.56 0.75 19.16
CA LEU A 558 6.33 1.49 20.17
C LEU A 558 7.68 0.83 20.48
N LEU A 559 7.72 -0.49 20.46
CA LEU A 559 8.96 -1.28 20.52
C LEU A 559 9.85 -0.99 19.30
N SER A 560 9.27 -0.91 18.10
CA SER A 560 9.96 -0.53 16.86
C SER A 560 10.63 0.84 16.99
N PHE A 561 9.93 1.84 17.54
CA PHE A 561 10.48 3.17 17.79
C PHE A 561 11.64 3.14 18.79
N ALA A 562 11.53 2.37 19.85
CA ALA A 562 12.63 2.23 20.83
C ALA A 562 13.88 1.58 20.21
N LYS A 563 13.71 0.55 19.39
CA LYS A 563 14.81 -0.09 18.64
C LYS A 563 15.48 0.88 17.66
N ALA A 564 14.67 1.61 16.86
CA ALA A 564 15.20 2.61 15.95
C ALA A 564 15.93 3.75 16.70
N ALA A 565 15.42 4.16 17.87
CA ALA A 565 16.04 5.17 18.71
C ALA A 565 17.41 4.74 19.24
N GLU A 566 17.55 3.47 19.65
CA GLU A 566 18.82 2.90 20.09
C GLU A 566 19.83 2.79 18.92
N GLU A 567 19.37 2.24 17.77
CA GLU A 567 20.21 2.04 16.59
C GLU A 567 20.77 3.34 16.03
N HIS A 568 19.93 4.39 15.99
CA HIS A 568 20.24 5.66 15.33
C HIS A 568 20.50 6.83 16.31
N HIS A 569 20.56 6.57 17.62
CA HIS A 569 20.79 7.58 18.65
C HIS A 569 19.77 8.73 18.59
N TYR A 570 18.49 8.41 18.53
CA TYR A 570 17.40 9.38 18.58
C TYR A 570 17.08 9.76 20.02
N VAL A 571 16.56 10.97 20.19
CA VAL A 571 16.22 11.52 21.51
C VAL A 571 14.72 11.74 21.66
N ARG A 572 14.23 11.70 22.89
CA ARG A 572 12.85 12.01 23.21
C ARG A 572 12.55 13.48 22.95
N PRO A 573 11.57 13.84 22.06
CA PRO A 573 11.14 15.22 21.89
C PRO A 573 10.23 15.67 23.05
N VAL A 574 10.21 16.98 23.31
CA VAL A 574 9.25 17.65 24.17
C VAL A 574 8.08 18.16 23.31
N ILE A 575 6.87 17.67 23.59
CA ILE A 575 5.65 18.08 22.88
C ILE A 575 4.80 18.93 23.80
N ASP A 576 4.34 20.08 23.30
CA ASP A 576 3.48 21.00 24.04
C ASP A 576 2.51 21.76 23.12
N GLN A 577 1.65 22.61 23.70
CA GLN A 577 0.67 23.42 22.97
C GLN A 577 1.21 24.76 22.49
N SER A 578 2.51 25.03 22.66
CA SER A 578 3.14 26.26 22.18
C SER A 578 3.19 26.33 20.65
N ASP A 579 3.53 27.49 20.13
CA ASP A 579 3.79 27.69 18.68
C ASP A 579 5.29 27.58 18.34
N VAL A 580 6.11 27.08 19.28
CA VAL A 580 7.56 26.98 19.13
C VAL A 580 7.95 25.67 18.45
N LEU A 581 8.86 25.76 17.51
CA LEU A 581 9.58 24.64 16.93
C LEU A 581 11.09 24.93 17.14
N ASP A 582 11.72 24.26 18.10
CA ASP A 582 13.15 24.38 18.43
C ASP A 582 13.82 23.01 18.30
N ILE A 583 14.55 22.82 17.23
CA ILE A 583 15.30 21.60 16.93
C ILE A 583 16.77 21.94 16.99
N ARG A 584 17.54 21.28 17.87
CA ARG A 584 18.97 21.44 18.03
C ARG A 584 19.71 20.26 17.45
N GLN A 585 20.72 20.53 16.63
CA GLN A 585 21.53 19.53 15.93
C GLN A 585 20.67 18.45 15.25
N GLY A 586 19.61 18.89 14.54
CA GLY A 586 18.72 18.01 13.79
C GLY A 586 19.43 17.32 12.64
N ARG A 587 19.13 16.04 12.42
CA ARG A 587 19.67 15.20 11.35
C ARG A 587 18.53 14.70 10.46
N HIS A 588 18.83 14.31 9.23
CA HIS A 588 17.82 13.74 8.33
C HIS A 588 17.77 12.24 8.50
N ALA A 589 16.68 11.73 9.07
CA ALA A 589 16.49 10.33 9.44
C ALA A 589 16.84 9.33 8.31
N VAL A 590 16.49 9.64 7.06
CA VAL A 590 16.74 8.74 5.93
C VAL A 590 18.14 8.93 5.35
N ILE A 591 18.57 10.18 5.09
CA ILE A 591 19.87 10.44 4.45
C ILE A 591 21.03 9.94 5.31
N GLU A 592 20.96 10.11 6.64
CA GLU A 592 22.03 9.65 7.53
C GLU A 592 22.29 8.14 7.46
N THR A 593 21.26 7.33 7.14
CA THR A 593 21.39 5.87 6.98
C THR A 593 21.94 5.43 5.61
N GLN A 594 22.05 6.35 4.65
CA GLN A 594 22.53 6.08 3.30
C GLN A 594 23.96 6.62 3.06
N LEU A 595 24.55 7.32 4.04
CA LEU A 595 25.90 7.86 3.89
C LEU A 595 26.94 6.72 3.87
N PRO A 596 28.03 6.87 3.06
CA PRO A 596 29.12 5.92 3.05
C PRO A 596 29.76 5.75 4.44
N MET A 597 30.37 4.60 4.70
CA MET A 597 31.10 4.36 5.93
C MET A 597 32.18 5.44 6.16
N GLY A 598 32.11 6.10 7.34
CA GLY A 598 33.05 7.16 7.70
C GLY A 598 32.59 8.57 7.40
N GLU A 599 31.48 8.75 6.67
CA GLU A 599 30.85 10.05 6.51
C GLU A 599 29.71 10.22 7.54
N SER A 600 29.62 11.40 8.14
CA SER A 600 28.53 11.76 9.06
C SER A 600 27.66 12.87 8.48
N TYR A 601 26.36 12.80 8.78
CA TYR A 601 25.43 13.88 8.42
C TYR A 601 25.79 15.16 9.18
N VAL A 602 25.75 16.31 8.51
CA VAL A 602 26.00 17.62 9.15
C VAL A 602 24.72 18.09 9.83
N PRO A 603 24.66 18.08 11.17
CA PRO A 603 23.44 18.44 11.90
C PRO A 603 23.19 19.95 11.87
N ASN A 604 21.93 20.36 11.91
CA ASN A 604 21.51 21.75 11.82
C ASN A 604 20.48 22.14 12.88
N ASP A 605 20.53 23.40 13.33
CA ASP A 605 19.55 23.98 14.25
C ASP A 605 18.44 24.68 13.48
N ILE A 606 17.20 24.45 13.88
CA ILE A 606 16.01 25.14 13.34
C ILE A 606 15.20 25.68 14.51
N TYR A 607 14.95 26.99 14.49
CA TYR A 607 14.06 27.65 15.42
C TYR A 607 12.98 28.40 14.65
N LEU A 608 11.71 28.14 14.95
CA LEU A 608 10.55 28.86 14.42
C LEU A 608 9.58 29.16 15.56
N ASP A 609 8.98 30.34 15.55
CA ASP A 609 7.87 30.75 16.39
C ASP A 609 6.94 31.71 15.61
N THR A 610 5.76 32.04 16.16
CA THR A 610 4.83 32.96 15.51
C THR A 610 5.05 34.41 15.88
N GLU A 611 5.97 34.74 16.79
CA GLU A 611 6.21 36.09 17.30
C GLU A 611 7.46 36.75 16.71
N LYS A 612 8.59 36.04 16.66
CA LYS A 612 9.91 36.60 16.31
C LYS A 612 10.51 36.04 15.03
N GLN A 613 10.29 34.77 14.74
CA GLN A 613 10.90 34.06 13.61
C GLN A 613 9.89 33.07 12.99
N GLN A 614 8.88 33.62 12.36
CA GLN A 614 7.79 32.84 11.74
C GLN A 614 8.24 32.21 10.42
N ILE A 615 8.99 32.97 9.62
CA ILE A 615 9.43 32.57 8.28
C ILE A 615 10.96 32.64 8.22
N ILE A 616 11.56 31.53 7.81
CA ILE A 616 12.98 31.47 7.47
C ILE A 616 13.14 31.41 5.95
N ILE A 617 13.76 32.42 5.35
CA ILE A 617 14.19 32.40 3.96
C ILE A 617 15.56 31.77 3.91
N ILE A 618 15.73 30.69 3.16
CA ILE A 618 16.98 29.92 3.06
C ILE A 618 17.55 30.10 1.67
N THR A 619 18.65 30.83 1.55
CA THR A 619 19.41 31.02 0.30
C THR A 619 20.63 30.10 0.25
N GLY A 620 21.23 29.95 -0.91
CA GLY A 620 22.44 29.16 -1.11
C GLY A 620 22.43 28.37 -2.42
N PRO A 621 23.56 27.79 -2.82
CA PRO A 621 23.67 27.07 -4.09
C PRO A 621 22.85 25.79 -4.12
N ASN A 622 22.55 25.32 -5.32
CA ASN A 622 22.04 23.99 -5.51
C ASN A 622 23.08 22.97 -5.05
N MET A 623 22.63 21.80 -4.54
CA MET A 623 23.48 20.79 -3.90
C MET A 623 23.99 21.15 -2.49
N ALA A 624 23.74 22.35 -1.97
CA ALA A 624 24.12 22.70 -0.60
C ALA A 624 23.30 21.99 0.49
N GLY A 625 22.17 21.35 0.13
CA GLY A 625 21.33 20.60 1.06
C GLY A 625 20.09 21.35 1.56
N LYS A 626 19.66 22.43 0.89
CA LYS A 626 18.43 23.18 1.24
C LYS A 626 17.20 22.28 1.35
N SER A 627 16.92 21.51 0.29
CA SER A 627 15.77 20.58 0.23
C SER A 627 15.85 19.48 1.31
N ALA A 628 17.06 18.97 1.60
CA ALA A 628 17.28 18.00 2.66
C ALA A 628 16.94 18.59 4.04
N LEU A 629 17.31 19.85 4.30
CA LEU A 629 17.01 20.56 5.54
C LEU A 629 15.50 20.78 5.73
N LEU A 630 14.78 21.13 4.67
CA LEU A 630 13.32 21.27 4.72
C LEU A 630 12.67 19.93 5.07
N ARG A 631 13.00 18.87 4.32
CA ARG A 631 12.50 17.51 4.57
C ARG A 631 12.84 17.01 5.96
N GLN A 632 14.08 17.19 6.42
CA GLN A 632 14.52 16.89 7.78
C GLN A 632 13.59 17.48 8.84
N THR A 633 13.27 18.77 8.72
CA THR A 633 12.41 19.47 9.68
C THR A 633 11.01 18.87 9.71
N ALA A 634 10.41 18.60 8.55
CA ALA A 634 9.10 17.96 8.49
C ALA A 634 9.12 16.55 9.07
N LEU A 635 10.13 15.73 8.72
CA LEU A 635 10.24 14.37 9.23
C LEU A 635 10.38 14.35 10.76
N ILE A 636 11.19 15.23 11.35
CA ILE A 636 11.35 15.35 12.81
C ILE A 636 10.00 15.69 13.47
N VAL A 637 9.24 16.65 12.92
CA VAL A 637 7.92 17.01 13.43
C VAL A 637 6.93 15.85 13.33
N LEU A 638 6.90 15.16 12.20
CA LEU A 638 5.99 14.02 12.00
C LEU A 638 6.36 12.83 12.89
N MET A 639 7.66 12.50 13.00
CA MET A 639 8.15 11.46 13.91
C MET A 639 7.74 11.76 15.36
N ALA A 640 7.90 12.99 15.81
CA ALA A 640 7.48 13.41 17.14
C ALA A 640 5.97 13.24 17.36
N GLN A 641 5.14 13.63 16.38
CA GLN A 641 3.68 13.56 16.51
C GLN A 641 3.10 12.15 16.29
N ILE A 642 3.87 11.18 15.78
CA ILE A 642 3.49 9.77 15.86
C ILE A 642 3.91 9.11 17.18
N GLY A 643 4.67 9.79 18.03
CA GLY A 643 5.19 9.29 19.30
C GLY A 643 6.54 8.58 19.17
N CYS A 644 7.31 8.87 18.11
CA CYS A 644 8.65 8.37 17.89
C CYS A 644 9.71 9.34 18.46
N PHE A 645 10.85 8.84 18.92
CA PHE A 645 12.03 9.64 19.19
C PHE A 645 12.59 10.21 17.87
N VAL A 646 13.36 11.30 17.96
CA VAL A 646 13.74 12.10 16.80
C VAL A 646 15.26 12.22 16.64
N PRO A 647 15.77 12.32 15.39
CA PRO A 647 17.20 12.49 15.10
C PRO A 647 17.66 13.93 15.39
N ALA A 648 17.89 14.24 16.65
CA ALA A 648 18.35 15.54 17.12
C ALA A 648 19.15 15.38 18.42
N GLU A 649 19.84 16.44 18.87
CA GLU A 649 20.38 16.53 20.22
C GLU A 649 19.27 16.87 21.24
N SER A 650 18.36 17.78 20.86
CA SER A 650 17.14 18.07 21.57
C SER A 650 16.09 18.63 20.61
N ALA A 651 14.80 18.40 20.89
CA ALA A 651 13.71 18.96 20.13
C ALA A 651 12.54 19.35 21.03
N ARG A 652 12.05 20.59 20.88
CA ARG A 652 10.80 21.07 21.46
C ARG A 652 9.85 21.42 20.31
N ILE A 653 8.70 20.78 20.28
CA ILE A 653 7.78 20.85 19.16
C ILE A 653 6.39 21.21 19.66
N GLY A 654 5.98 22.45 19.41
CA GLY A 654 4.60 22.87 19.54
C GLY A 654 3.74 22.21 18.46
N ILE A 655 2.63 21.61 18.86
CA ILE A 655 1.77 20.80 18.01
C ILE A 655 1.45 21.49 16.68
N VAL A 656 1.64 20.74 15.60
CA VAL A 656 1.33 21.13 14.22
C VAL A 656 0.02 20.45 13.81
N ASP A 657 -0.88 21.20 13.19
CA ASP A 657 -2.16 20.70 12.72
C ASP A 657 -2.15 20.24 11.24
N LYS A 658 -1.26 20.82 10.44
CA LYS A 658 -1.07 20.50 9.02
C LYS A 658 0.39 20.66 8.64
N VAL A 659 0.89 19.74 7.82
CA VAL A 659 2.21 19.88 7.18
C VAL A 659 2.00 19.94 5.68
N PHE A 660 2.53 20.99 5.07
CA PHE A 660 2.49 21.19 3.64
C PHE A 660 3.91 21.27 3.09
N THR A 661 4.17 20.54 2.02
CA THR A 661 5.45 20.58 1.35
C THR A 661 5.26 20.82 -0.14
N ARG A 662 6.05 21.75 -0.66
CA ARG A 662 6.30 21.91 -2.08
C ARG A 662 7.80 21.77 -2.29
N VAL A 663 8.29 20.51 -2.36
CA VAL A 663 9.71 20.15 -2.45
C VAL A 663 9.92 19.23 -3.65
N GLY A 664 10.80 19.62 -4.57
CA GLY A 664 11.11 18.86 -5.80
C GLY A 664 10.11 19.13 -6.95
N ALA A 665 10.57 18.96 -8.19
CA ALA A 665 9.72 19.03 -9.38
C ALA A 665 9.05 17.67 -9.60
N SER A 666 7.72 17.60 -9.55
CA SER A 666 6.98 16.44 -10.01
C SER A 666 6.56 16.67 -11.45
N ASP A 667 7.34 16.14 -12.40
CA ASP A 667 6.93 16.13 -13.80
C ASP A 667 5.78 15.13 -13.98
N ASN A 668 4.56 15.65 -14.10
CA ASN A 668 3.39 14.84 -14.41
C ASN A 668 3.15 14.84 -15.93
N ILE A 669 4.10 14.24 -16.65
CA ILE A 669 4.09 14.19 -18.14
C ILE A 669 2.81 13.50 -18.66
N SER A 670 2.21 12.62 -17.86
CA SER A 670 1.04 11.83 -18.26
C SER A 670 -0.25 12.64 -18.42
N LEU A 671 -0.36 13.83 -17.82
CA LEU A 671 -1.54 14.71 -17.92
C LEU A 671 -1.32 15.89 -18.87
N GLY A 672 -0.11 16.06 -19.44
CA GLY A 672 0.19 17.18 -20.35
C GLY A 672 0.14 18.57 -19.69
N GLU A 673 0.16 18.62 -18.35
CA GLU A 673 0.17 19.89 -17.60
C GLU A 673 1.59 20.48 -17.57
N SER A 674 1.69 21.80 -17.70
CA SER A 674 2.95 22.52 -17.52
C SER A 674 3.45 22.34 -16.07
N THR A 675 4.75 22.07 -15.89
CA THR A 675 5.40 21.99 -14.56
C THR A 675 5.09 23.21 -13.69
N PHE A 676 5.01 24.40 -14.29
CA PHE A 676 4.63 25.63 -13.59
C PHE A 676 3.15 25.63 -13.16
N MET A 677 2.23 25.08 -13.96
CA MET A 677 0.82 24.97 -13.57
C MET A 677 0.63 24.02 -12.40
N VAL A 678 1.33 22.87 -12.38
CA VAL A 678 1.33 21.94 -11.25
C VAL A 678 1.86 22.64 -10.00
N GLU A 679 2.98 23.36 -10.11
CA GLU A 679 3.57 24.13 -9.02
C GLU A 679 2.59 25.17 -8.45
N MET A 680 1.89 25.91 -9.27
CA MET A 680 0.91 26.93 -8.83
C MET A 680 -0.34 26.27 -8.23
N THR A 681 -0.76 25.13 -8.73
CA THR A 681 -1.88 24.36 -8.14
C THR A 681 -1.54 23.86 -6.74
N GLU A 682 -0.33 23.32 -6.54
CA GLU A 682 0.15 22.88 -5.22
C GLU A 682 0.25 24.08 -4.26
N ALA A 683 0.84 25.20 -4.68
CA ALA A 683 0.94 26.42 -3.89
C ALA A 683 -0.44 26.99 -3.53
N SER A 684 -1.38 27.00 -4.47
CA SER A 684 -2.77 27.42 -4.25
C SER A 684 -3.47 26.52 -3.21
N ASN A 685 -3.30 25.21 -3.30
CA ASN A 685 -3.85 24.27 -2.30
C ASN A 685 -3.30 24.56 -0.91
N ILE A 686 -2.00 24.83 -0.77
CA ILE A 686 -1.36 25.20 0.49
C ILE A 686 -2.00 26.48 1.05
N LEU A 687 -2.00 27.57 0.26
CA LEU A 687 -2.45 28.90 0.70
C LEU A 687 -3.94 28.95 1.09
N ASN A 688 -4.78 28.17 0.42
CA ASN A 688 -6.21 28.08 0.74
C ASN A 688 -6.50 27.22 1.98
N ASN A 689 -5.57 26.35 2.40
CA ASN A 689 -5.79 25.43 3.52
C ASN A 689 -4.90 25.69 4.75
N VAL A 690 -3.95 26.61 4.67
CA VAL A 690 -3.00 26.92 5.74
C VAL A 690 -3.71 27.49 7.00
N THR A 691 -3.16 27.18 8.18
CA THR A 691 -3.59 27.72 9.48
C THR A 691 -2.38 28.28 10.23
N PRO A 692 -2.56 29.05 11.31
CA PRO A 692 -1.43 29.51 12.12
C PRO A 692 -0.59 28.39 12.75
N ARG A 693 -1.15 27.21 12.95
CA ARG A 693 -0.45 26.04 13.49
C ARG A 693 0.17 25.13 12.43
N SER A 694 0.05 25.48 11.15
CA SER A 694 0.65 24.71 10.06
C SER A 694 2.17 24.88 10.01
N LEU A 695 2.83 23.84 9.48
CA LEU A 695 4.22 23.90 9.02
C LEU A 695 4.23 23.88 7.49
N VAL A 696 4.82 24.90 6.87
CA VAL A 696 4.85 25.05 5.41
C VAL A 696 6.31 25.03 4.93
N LEU A 697 6.58 24.23 3.91
CA LEU A 697 7.90 24.05 3.32
C LEU A 697 7.83 24.32 1.81
N PHE A 698 8.43 25.43 1.39
CA PHE A 698 8.57 25.78 -0.02
C PHE A 698 10.01 25.61 -0.48
N ASP A 699 10.21 24.91 -1.57
CA ASP A 699 11.51 24.71 -2.19
C ASP A 699 11.49 25.19 -3.63
N GLU A 700 12.28 26.25 -3.89
CA GLU A 700 12.51 26.83 -5.20
C GLU A 700 11.23 27.21 -5.98
N LEU A 701 10.23 27.75 -5.28
CA LEU A 701 8.95 28.19 -5.87
C LEU A 701 9.16 29.33 -6.88
N GLY A 702 8.49 29.26 -8.02
CA GLY A 702 8.53 30.29 -9.09
C GLY A 702 9.57 30.00 -10.18
N ARG A 703 10.21 28.82 -10.18
CA ARG A 703 11.26 28.48 -11.16
C ARG A 703 10.74 28.20 -12.58
N GLY A 704 9.49 27.81 -12.69
CA GLY A 704 8.89 27.39 -13.97
C GLY A 704 8.47 28.53 -14.91
N THR A 705 8.75 29.79 -14.57
CA THR A 705 8.36 30.97 -15.35
C THR A 705 9.52 31.98 -15.49
N SER A 706 9.24 33.20 -16.02
CA SER A 706 10.26 34.23 -16.09
C SER A 706 10.77 34.62 -14.69
N THR A 707 12.03 35.03 -14.58
CA THR A 707 12.66 35.36 -13.30
C THR A 707 11.86 36.40 -12.50
N TYR A 708 11.41 37.47 -13.18
CA TYR A 708 10.66 38.55 -12.51
C TYR A 708 9.26 38.10 -12.04
N ASP A 709 8.55 37.30 -12.84
CA ASP A 709 7.27 36.73 -12.41
C ASP A 709 7.46 35.77 -11.25
N GLY A 710 8.49 34.92 -11.29
CA GLY A 710 8.82 33.98 -10.24
C GLY A 710 9.15 34.69 -8.91
N ILE A 711 9.98 35.72 -8.94
CA ILE A 711 10.28 36.56 -7.77
C ILE A 711 9.02 37.21 -7.23
N SER A 712 8.19 37.82 -8.10
CA SER A 712 6.98 38.54 -7.71
C SER A 712 5.97 37.62 -7.01
N ILE A 713 5.78 36.40 -7.53
CA ILE A 713 4.90 35.38 -6.93
C ILE A 713 5.46 34.92 -5.60
N ALA A 714 6.76 34.58 -5.52
CA ALA A 714 7.42 34.14 -4.29
C ALA A 714 7.33 35.22 -3.19
N TRP A 715 7.59 36.47 -3.55
CA TRP A 715 7.47 37.61 -2.62
C TRP A 715 6.06 37.75 -2.08
N ALA A 716 5.05 37.79 -2.97
CA ALA A 716 3.65 37.94 -2.59
C ALA A 716 3.17 36.79 -1.68
N ILE A 717 3.62 35.55 -1.91
CA ILE A 717 3.29 34.40 -1.08
C ILE A 717 3.89 34.55 0.32
N VAL A 718 5.17 34.93 0.43
CA VAL A 718 5.85 35.11 1.73
C VAL A 718 5.18 36.27 2.50
N GLU A 719 4.86 37.38 1.83
CA GLU A 719 4.13 38.52 2.40
C GLU A 719 2.73 38.09 2.89
N TYR A 720 1.97 37.36 2.09
CA TYR A 720 0.67 36.83 2.48
C TYR A 720 0.74 35.95 3.74
N LEU A 721 1.70 35.03 3.82
CA LEU A 721 1.90 34.18 4.99
C LEU A 721 2.32 34.98 6.24
N HIS A 722 3.02 36.10 6.07
CA HIS A 722 3.41 36.98 7.16
C HIS A 722 2.27 37.87 7.65
N GLU A 723 1.51 38.51 6.73
CA GLU A 723 0.53 39.54 7.08
C GLU A 723 -0.87 38.98 7.40
N HIS A 724 -1.29 37.90 6.72
CA HIS A 724 -2.66 37.40 6.83
C HIS A 724 -2.86 36.55 8.10
N LYS A 725 -3.56 37.08 9.11
CA LYS A 725 -3.74 36.48 10.44
C LYS A 725 -4.18 35.01 10.45
N LYS A 726 -4.94 34.56 9.46
CA LYS A 726 -5.37 33.14 9.33
C LYS A 726 -4.30 32.24 8.70
N ALA A 727 -3.25 32.82 8.12
CA ALA A 727 -2.21 32.11 7.38
C ALA A 727 -0.81 32.23 8.00
N GLN A 728 -0.69 32.78 9.23
CA GLN A 728 0.60 33.01 9.92
C GLN A 728 1.28 31.69 10.33
N ALA A 729 1.53 30.80 9.36
CA ALA A 729 2.16 29.51 9.58
C ALA A 729 3.68 29.62 9.76
N ARG A 730 4.24 28.66 10.51
CA ARG A 730 5.69 28.47 10.59
C ARG A 730 6.17 27.99 9.22
N THR A 731 7.09 28.74 8.61
CA THR A 731 7.47 28.53 7.20
C THR A 731 8.97 28.46 7.00
N LEU A 732 9.43 27.44 6.28
CA LEU A 732 10.77 27.39 5.68
C LEU A 732 10.63 27.59 4.17
N PHE A 733 11.30 28.62 3.66
CA PHE A 733 11.24 29.01 2.27
C PHE A 733 12.65 28.95 1.65
N ALA A 734 12.98 27.84 0.98
CA ALA A 734 14.24 27.72 0.27
C ALA A 734 14.11 28.33 -1.13
N THR A 735 15.04 29.17 -1.49
CA THR A 735 15.03 29.88 -2.77
C THR A 735 16.43 30.16 -3.31
N HIS A 736 16.51 30.40 -4.60
CA HIS A 736 17.71 30.96 -5.25
C HIS A 736 17.56 32.46 -5.57
N TYR A 737 16.38 33.04 -5.25
CA TYR A 737 16.12 34.48 -5.42
C TYR A 737 16.72 35.24 -4.25
N HIS A 738 17.87 35.91 -4.50
CA HIS A 738 18.57 36.71 -3.48
C HIS A 738 17.76 37.96 -3.09
N GLU A 739 16.91 38.43 -3.96
CA GLU A 739 16.04 39.59 -3.76
C GLU A 739 15.10 39.40 -2.55
N LEU A 740 14.69 38.16 -2.26
CA LEU A 740 13.86 37.88 -1.09
C LEU A 740 14.59 38.18 0.23
N ASN A 741 15.93 38.29 0.25
CA ASN A 741 16.68 38.66 1.44
C ASN A 741 16.30 40.08 1.94
N GLU A 742 15.84 40.98 1.06
CA GLU A 742 15.39 42.30 1.43
C GLU A 742 14.13 42.29 2.32
N MET A 743 13.33 41.20 2.30
CA MET A 743 12.13 41.09 3.12
C MET A 743 12.39 41.18 4.61
N GLU A 744 13.54 40.70 5.11
CA GLU A 744 13.92 40.81 6.53
C GLU A 744 13.97 42.24 7.04
N LYS A 745 14.28 43.23 6.17
CA LYS A 745 14.35 44.65 6.51
C LYS A 745 12.94 45.23 6.75
N ASN A 746 11.94 44.72 6.03
CA ASN A 746 10.61 45.27 6.01
C ASN A 746 9.64 44.46 6.90
N PHE A 747 9.90 43.20 7.18
CA PHE A 747 9.02 42.26 7.89
C PHE A 747 9.71 41.70 9.14
N THR A 748 9.18 42.00 10.32
CA THR A 748 9.84 41.70 11.60
C THR A 748 10.00 40.22 11.91
N ARG A 749 9.09 39.33 11.43
CA ARG A 749 9.08 37.91 11.72
C ARG A 749 9.72 37.06 10.60
N ILE A 750 10.30 37.73 9.59
CA ILE A 750 11.07 37.05 8.51
C ILE A 750 12.54 37.12 8.88
N LYS A 751 13.25 36.00 8.72
CA LYS A 751 14.66 35.89 8.99
C LYS A 751 15.39 35.19 7.85
N ASN A 752 16.54 35.75 7.46
CA ASN A 752 17.37 35.21 6.41
C ASN A 752 18.43 34.26 6.95
N TYR A 753 18.60 33.16 6.28
CA TYR A 753 19.63 32.17 6.52
C TYR A 753 20.24 31.73 5.18
N ASN A 754 21.45 31.22 5.24
CA ASN A 754 22.09 30.58 4.10
C ASN A 754 22.69 29.24 4.50
N VAL A 755 22.80 28.32 3.52
CA VAL A 755 23.57 27.10 3.71
C VAL A 755 25.00 27.36 3.27
N SER A 756 25.92 27.30 4.26
CA SER A 756 27.28 27.75 4.10
C SER A 756 28.09 26.89 3.13
N VAL A 757 28.90 27.57 2.33
CA VAL A 757 29.93 27.01 1.45
C VAL A 757 31.26 27.67 1.75
N LYS A 758 32.33 26.93 1.57
CA LYS A 758 33.71 27.47 1.72
C LYS A 758 34.44 27.33 0.39
N GLU A 759 35.01 28.42 -0.08
CA GLU A 759 35.89 28.40 -1.25
C GLU A 759 37.33 28.22 -0.80
N VAL A 760 38.00 27.16 -1.28
CA VAL A 760 39.39 26.86 -1.00
C VAL A 760 40.04 26.47 -2.34
N ASP A 761 41.09 27.22 -2.73
CA ASP A 761 41.86 26.98 -3.97
C ASP A 761 40.97 26.85 -5.23
N ASN A 762 40.03 27.77 -5.41
CA ASN A 762 39.04 27.74 -6.52
C ASN A 762 38.14 26.49 -6.54
N LYS A 763 38.04 25.77 -5.42
CA LYS A 763 37.09 24.67 -5.22
C LYS A 763 36.06 25.07 -4.17
N VAL A 764 34.77 24.81 -4.47
CA VAL A 764 33.66 25.04 -3.54
C VAL A 764 33.45 23.80 -2.71
N ILE A 765 33.58 23.92 -1.39
CA ILE A 765 33.30 22.88 -0.41
C ILE A 765 31.93 23.22 0.22
N PHE A 766 30.97 22.34 0.06
CA PHE A 766 29.65 22.47 0.69
C PHE A 766 29.75 22.06 2.17
N LEU A 767 29.70 23.06 3.06
CA LEU A 767 29.73 22.80 4.51
C LEU A 767 28.42 22.28 5.04
N ARG A 768 27.32 22.44 4.28
CA ARG A 768 25.95 21.96 4.60
C ARG A 768 25.44 22.48 5.96
N LYS A 769 26.01 23.54 6.50
CA LYS A 769 25.63 24.16 7.79
C LYS A 769 24.78 25.40 7.55
N LEU A 770 23.64 25.47 8.22
CA LEU A 770 22.74 26.62 8.20
C LEU A 770 23.34 27.76 9.03
N GLN A 771 23.47 28.95 8.47
CA GLN A 771 23.98 30.14 9.13
C GLN A 771 23.04 31.31 8.93
N ARG A 772 23.01 32.22 9.93
CA ARG A 772 22.24 33.45 9.88
C ARG A 772 22.80 34.41 8.82
N GLY A 773 21.91 35.06 8.08
CA GLY A 773 22.20 36.01 6.99
C GLY A 773 21.94 35.42 5.60
N GLY A 774 21.74 36.26 4.61
CA GLY A 774 21.55 35.88 3.21
C GLY A 774 22.86 35.58 2.50
N SER A 775 22.83 34.76 1.42
CA SER A 775 23.98 34.63 0.51
C SER A 775 23.81 35.62 -0.63
N GLU A 776 24.88 36.35 -0.94
CA GLU A 776 24.94 37.32 -2.04
C GLU A 776 25.53 36.75 -3.33
N HIS A 777 26.13 35.53 -3.28
CA HIS A 777 26.82 34.92 -4.42
C HIS A 777 26.12 33.72 -4.98
N SER A 778 26.08 33.65 -6.32
CA SER A 778 25.61 32.49 -7.07
C SER A 778 26.76 31.53 -7.35
N PHE A 779 26.63 30.24 -7.02
CA PHE A 779 27.62 29.20 -7.23
C PHE A 779 27.24 28.22 -8.39
N GLY A 780 26.28 28.57 -9.25
CA GLY A 780 25.82 27.72 -10.34
C GLY A 780 26.92 27.26 -11.30
N ILE A 781 27.86 28.16 -11.64
CA ILE A 781 28.99 27.83 -12.52
C ILE A 781 29.96 26.85 -11.87
N HIS A 782 30.16 26.94 -10.56
CA HIS A 782 30.99 25.99 -9.81
C HIS A 782 30.34 24.58 -9.77
N VAL A 783 29.01 24.51 -9.63
CA VAL A 783 28.26 23.23 -9.72
C VAL A 783 28.41 22.62 -11.13
N ALA A 784 28.32 23.45 -12.18
CA ALA A 784 28.56 23.01 -13.55
C ALA A 784 29.99 22.45 -13.76
N GLN A 785 30.97 23.04 -13.12
CA GLN A 785 32.36 22.56 -13.13
C GLN A 785 32.50 21.19 -12.42
N ILE A 786 31.87 21.03 -11.25
CA ILE A 786 31.87 19.78 -10.49
C ILE A 786 31.17 18.66 -11.30
N ALA A 787 30.09 18.99 -12.01
CA ALA A 787 29.38 18.07 -12.91
C ALA A 787 30.17 17.65 -14.16
N GLY A 788 31.40 18.15 -14.34
CA GLY A 788 32.26 17.76 -15.44
C GLY A 788 32.06 18.54 -16.74
N MET A 789 31.38 19.72 -16.70
CA MET A 789 31.23 20.57 -17.87
C MET A 789 32.58 21.00 -18.50
N PRO A 790 32.71 21.05 -19.82
CA PRO A 790 33.97 21.44 -20.49
C PRO A 790 34.55 22.74 -19.96
N LYS A 791 35.84 22.77 -19.66
CA LYS A 791 36.51 23.94 -19.08
C LYS A 791 36.36 25.25 -19.89
N SER A 792 36.24 25.16 -21.21
CA SER A 792 36.00 26.31 -22.10
C SER A 792 34.66 26.99 -21.83
N ILE A 793 33.60 26.19 -21.61
CA ILE A 793 32.25 26.66 -21.30
C ILE A 793 32.24 27.32 -19.91
N VAL A 794 32.87 26.68 -18.92
CA VAL A 794 32.98 27.19 -17.54
C VAL A 794 33.73 28.54 -17.51
N LYS A 795 34.85 28.67 -18.23
CA LYS A 795 35.58 29.93 -18.37
C LYS A 795 34.71 31.03 -19.01
N ARG A 796 34.01 30.70 -20.08
CA ARG A 796 33.14 31.66 -20.75
C ARG A 796 31.96 32.09 -19.89
N ALA A 797 31.32 31.16 -19.19
CA ALA A 797 30.24 31.45 -18.25
C ALA A 797 30.69 32.41 -17.13
N ASN A 798 31.89 32.19 -16.55
CA ASN A 798 32.45 33.09 -15.55
C ASN A 798 32.73 34.50 -16.09
N SER A 799 33.18 34.62 -17.36
CA SER A 799 33.38 35.93 -17.99
C SER A 799 32.06 36.68 -18.20
N ILE A 800 31.02 35.97 -18.61
CA ILE A 800 29.66 36.53 -18.78
C ILE A 800 29.07 36.94 -17.43
N LEU A 801 29.22 36.11 -16.39
CA LEU A 801 28.71 36.42 -15.05
C LEU A 801 29.34 37.72 -14.52
N LYS A 802 30.67 37.88 -14.64
CA LYS A 802 31.37 39.10 -14.23
C LYS A 802 30.91 40.35 -14.97
N GLN A 803 30.57 40.24 -16.24
CA GLN A 803 30.00 41.35 -17.02
C GLN A 803 28.60 41.72 -16.52
N LEU A 804 27.73 40.72 -16.27
CA LEU A 804 26.36 40.93 -15.77
C LEU A 804 26.34 41.53 -14.35
N GLU A 805 27.27 41.12 -13.49
CA GLU A 805 27.39 41.64 -12.12
C GLU A 805 27.96 43.07 -12.09
N SER A 806 28.90 43.42 -13.00
CA SER A 806 29.44 44.75 -13.09
C SER A 806 28.46 45.79 -13.59
N ASP A 807 27.55 45.40 -14.48
CA ASP A 807 26.49 46.27 -15.00
C ASP A 807 25.38 46.58 -13.98
N ASN A 808 25.18 45.72 -12.97
CA ASN A 808 24.22 45.91 -11.86
C ASN A 808 24.73 46.77 -10.71
N SER A 809 26.03 47.10 -10.65
CA SER A 809 26.63 47.91 -9.57
C SER A 809 26.61 49.45 -9.82
N GLY A 810 26.07 49.89 -10.96
CA GLY A 810 25.87 51.30 -11.32
C GLY A 810 24.45 51.80 -10.99
N VAL A 811 24.38 52.75 -10.07
CA VAL A 811 23.14 53.41 -9.65
C VAL A 811 22.36 53.95 -10.84
N GLY A 812 21.17 53.41 -11.11
CA GLY A 812 20.11 54.05 -11.88
C GLY A 812 20.26 53.97 -13.39
N ALA A 813 19.85 52.86 -13.95
CA ALA A 813 19.09 52.66 -15.19
C ALA A 813 19.12 51.18 -15.57
N VAL A 814 17.96 50.56 -15.71
CA VAL A 814 17.80 49.23 -16.29
C VAL A 814 18.14 49.31 -17.78
N GLY A 815 19.43 49.04 -18.09
CA GLY A 815 19.93 48.85 -19.44
C GLY A 815 20.41 47.44 -19.61
N LYS A 816 19.72 46.58 -20.36
CA LYS A 816 20.24 45.28 -20.80
C LYS A 816 21.60 45.48 -21.50
N PRO A 817 22.64 44.64 -21.22
CA PRO A 817 23.89 44.74 -21.97
C PRO A 817 23.65 44.54 -23.44
N THR A 818 24.15 45.44 -24.27
CA THR A 818 24.04 45.38 -25.71
C THR A 818 24.83 44.17 -26.28
N ALA A 819 24.35 43.58 -27.36
CA ALA A 819 25.01 42.47 -28.05
C ALA A 819 26.47 42.78 -28.46
N GLU A 820 26.86 44.04 -28.60
CA GLU A 820 28.22 44.48 -28.87
C GLU A 820 29.18 44.35 -27.67
N GLN A 821 28.69 44.59 -26.45
CA GLN A 821 29.47 44.43 -25.21
C GLN A 821 29.77 42.96 -24.86
N LEU A 822 28.90 42.05 -25.25
CA LEU A 822 29.10 40.61 -25.09
C LEU A 822 30.04 39.98 -26.14
N ASN A 823 30.29 40.68 -27.26
CA ASN A 823 31.11 40.21 -28.37
C ASN A 823 32.62 40.52 -28.27
N GLN A 824 33.04 41.38 -27.34
CA GLN A 824 34.47 41.67 -27.13
C GLN A 824 35.14 40.51 -26.39
N GLY A 825 35.58 39.51 -27.11
CA GLY A 825 36.30 38.36 -26.55
C GLY A 825 36.14 37.05 -27.33
N ARG A 826 35.81 37.15 -28.62
CA ARG A 826 35.69 35.99 -29.52
C ARG A 826 36.93 35.80 -30.37
N ASP A 827 37.62 34.69 -30.16
CA ASP A 827 38.30 33.98 -31.25
C ASP A 827 37.57 32.60 -31.40
N GLY A 828 36.88 32.50 -32.55
CA GLY A 828 36.46 31.23 -33.17
C GLY A 828 35.15 30.58 -32.70
N PHE A 829 34.20 30.48 -33.64
CA PHE A 829 32.97 29.73 -33.70
C PHE A 829 31.70 30.36 -33.08
N GLN A 830 30.88 30.79 -33.98
CA GLN A 830 29.56 31.40 -33.81
C GLN A 830 28.46 30.35 -33.77
N LEU A 831 27.76 30.23 -32.63
CA LEU A 831 26.40 29.75 -32.60
C LEU A 831 25.50 30.87 -32.06
N SER A 832 24.77 31.49 -33.00
CA SER A 832 23.75 32.51 -32.75
C SER A 832 22.55 31.87 -32.06
N PHE A 833 22.27 32.16 -30.79
CA PHE A 833 21.04 31.69 -30.10
C PHE A 833 20.19 32.83 -29.51
N PHE A 834 20.45 34.11 -29.86
CA PHE A 834 19.54 35.22 -29.50
C PHE A 834 19.38 36.14 -30.70
N GLN A 835 18.44 35.79 -31.57
CA GLN A 835 17.74 36.74 -32.43
C GLN A 835 16.34 36.97 -31.84
N LEU A 836 16.26 37.87 -30.86
CA LEU A 836 15.00 38.55 -30.54
C LEU A 836 15.35 40.03 -30.46
N ASP A 837 14.84 40.77 -31.46
CA ASP A 837 14.99 42.17 -31.79
C ASP A 837 16.16 42.49 -32.75
N ASP A 838 15.97 42.17 -33.99
CA ASP A 838 16.71 42.79 -35.09
C ASP A 838 16.29 44.29 -35.17
N PRO A 839 17.23 45.24 -34.98
CA PRO A 839 16.89 46.68 -35.10
C PRO A 839 16.21 47.05 -36.37
N VAL A 840 16.52 46.32 -37.45
CA VAL A 840 15.88 46.50 -38.79
C VAL A 840 14.42 46.08 -38.75
N LEU A 841 14.10 44.96 -38.10
CA LEU A 841 12.71 44.50 -37.93
C LEU A 841 11.90 45.42 -37.00
N SER A 842 12.50 45.96 -35.92
CA SER A 842 11.86 46.95 -35.05
C SER A 842 11.58 48.25 -35.83
N GLN A 843 12.51 48.76 -36.64
CA GLN A 843 12.34 49.95 -37.46
C GLN A 843 11.26 49.73 -38.56
N VAL A 844 11.23 48.56 -39.17
CA VAL A 844 10.17 48.17 -40.12
C VAL A 844 8.82 48.11 -39.43
N ARG A 845 8.72 47.54 -38.24
CA ARG A 845 7.49 47.50 -37.45
C ARG A 845 6.97 48.90 -37.12
N ASP A 846 7.83 49.78 -36.67
CA ASP A 846 7.47 51.11 -36.24
C ASP A 846 7.05 51.98 -37.46
N GLU A 847 7.71 51.84 -38.61
CA GLU A 847 7.29 52.45 -39.86
C GLU A 847 5.91 51.94 -40.35
N ILE A 848 5.66 50.61 -40.26
CA ILE A 848 4.35 50.04 -40.64
C ILE A 848 3.24 50.54 -39.70
N LEU A 849 3.48 50.58 -38.39
CA LEU A 849 2.51 51.05 -37.39
C LEU A 849 2.22 52.55 -37.51
N GLY A 850 3.16 53.34 -38.01
CA GLY A 850 3.00 54.76 -38.26
C GLY A 850 2.21 55.11 -39.55
N ILE A 851 1.82 54.13 -40.38
CA ILE A 851 1.10 54.33 -41.61
C ILE A 851 -0.42 54.42 -41.36
N ASP A 852 -1.02 55.54 -41.67
CA ASP A 852 -2.49 55.64 -41.72
C ASP A 852 -3.00 55.18 -43.14
N VAL A 853 -3.35 53.95 -43.23
CA VAL A 853 -3.74 53.23 -44.47
C VAL A 853 -4.99 53.84 -45.10
N ASN A 854 -5.85 54.53 -44.33
CA ASN A 854 -7.11 55.05 -44.80
C ASN A 854 -6.94 56.41 -45.53
N ASN A 855 -5.81 57.09 -45.32
CA ASN A 855 -5.53 58.41 -45.89
C ASN A 855 -4.42 58.41 -46.95
N LEU A 856 -3.90 57.27 -47.36
CA LEU A 856 -2.87 57.15 -48.39
C LEU A 856 -3.42 56.96 -49.75
N THR A 857 -2.89 57.74 -50.73
CA THR A 857 -3.12 57.50 -52.15
C THR A 857 -2.34 56.28 -52.64
N PRO A 858 -2.72 55.58 -53.71
CA PRO A 858 -2.00 54.40 -54.23
C PRO A 858 -0.52 54.67 -54.55
N LEU A 859 -0.16 55.89 -54.95
CA LEU A 859 1.22 56.27 -55.25
C LEU A 859 2.05 56.42 -53.95
N GLU A 860 1.46 57.00 -52.88
CA GLU A 860 2.08 57.16 -51.58
C GLU A 860 2.27 55.79 -50.89
N ALA A 861 1.30 54.88 -51.00
CA ALA A 861 1.40 53.52 -50.54
C ALA A 861 2.61 52.75 -51.15
N LEU A 862 2.78 52.93 -52.49
CA LEU A 862 3.89 52.29 -53.21
C LEU A 862 5.23 52.90 -52.81
N ASN A 863 5.30 54.21 -52.55
CA ASN A 863 6.50 54.88 -52.06
C ASN A 863 6.84 54.42 -50.64
N LYS A 864 5.86 54.28 -49.74
CA LYS A 864 6.06 53.79 -48.39
C LYS A 864 6.53 52.33 -48.37
N LEU A 865 5.96 51.50 -49.22
CA LEU A 865 6.42 50.11 -49.40
C LEU A 865 7.89 50.04 -49.89
N ASN A 866 8.28 50.96 -50.73
CA ASN A 866 9.64 51.07 -51.29
C ASN A 866 10.63 51.57 -50.20
N GLU A 867 10.19 52.49 -49.32
CA GLU A 867 10.95 52.90 -48.12
C GLU A 867 11.18 51.76 -47.16
N ILE A 868 10.13 51.03 -46.81
CA ILE A 868 10.22 49.84 -45.96
C ILE A 868 11.15 48.75 -46.56
N LYS A 869 11.05 48.53 -47.89
CA LYS A 869 11.93 47.63 -48.62
C LYS A 869 13.41 48.09 -48.60
N LYS A 870 13.70 49.40 -48.58
CA LYS A 870 15.07 49.91 -48.43
C LYS A 870 15.63 49.68 -47.04
N ILE A 871 14.79 49.85 -46.00
CA ILE A 871 15.19 49.53 -44.61
C ILE A 871 15.58 48.05 -44.51
N VAL A 872 14.81 47.14 -45.02
CA VAL A 872 15.11 45.71 -45.05
C VAL A 872 16.37 45.35 -45.83
N LYS A 873 16.72 46.11 -46.88
CA LYS A 873 17.90 45.86 -47.70
C LYS A 873 19.18 46.56 -47.21
N GLY A 874 19.10 47.37 -46.18
CA GLY A 874 20.27 48.01 -45.57
C GLY A 874 20.94 49.07 -46.47
N LYS A 875 20.20 49.66 -47.38
CA LYS A 875 20.65 50.82 -48.21
C LYS A 875 19.63 51.92 -48.18
#